data_bf7009933e0e0338d0cff39a0c20886c
#
_entry.id   bf7009933e0e0338d0cff39a0c20886c
#
_cell.length_a   1.000
_cell.length_b   1.000
_cell.length_c   1.000
_cell.angle_alpha   90.00
_cell.angle_beta   90.00
_cell.angle_gamma   90.00
#
_symmetry.space_group_name_H-M   'P 1'
#
loop_
_entity.id
_entity.type
_entity.pdbx_description
1 polymer ?
#
loop_
_entity_poly.entity_id
_entity_poly.type
_entity_poly.pdbx_seq_one_letter_code
_entity_poly.pdbx_strand_id
1 'polypeptide(L)'
;MNENMLLYLMMGVGALFLVIIVAYLIIKNRNQNSEIAQIRKLQEGTKEKSFSLEILYQKLYIFYLRTPFLKRYLLKLRRRLAIINVEDEYLTRRQASKILTNTLLIVIPLAILIVLITHNNTLLMVMLLVFEIFMIDTFMDGMVDKLDNKLLKEQIDFFSEIRHAYHEFNMVEEAIYQVAQDDDKPEMSRQAEKVYEVLISNDPESELEKYYDIAPNSYLKEFAGISYLTKEFGDRKIDNSSLYLKNLNNITQEMQLEILKRDKLDYTFQSLAVISIVPMLFIEPIKNWASSQFNFTEAFYNGKNGMLVQILLLIVTFVCYILTRKLKDNGSTNMNTKNTKNPWQEKLYKIPGVKKVIDLFIPNEGTKEYRTLIKNMKNAASKDKIEWIYINRITLAIAIFIVSVFLIGQLHQITINNIYTDPTVTFNVLGEMSDKDKKTAMELTESDNQYIRHLKGEPKITQADVEKAMRSGKINKDYLSSKDPEIATAAERILGKIQTVNTEKMQWFEFLIAMVLAIIAYNSPIWLLKFQAKMREMEMEDEVMQFNTIILMLMKIERVNVEIILEWLERYANIFKEPISKCVNNYESGAWEALEQLKEDVTYQPLIRIVESLQAAVEKIPIADAFDELDTEREYYQEKRKESNERLIAKKGKIGKAIGFAPMVILFVGYLIVPLVFIGLTSMTQTFDSMTTMQK
;
A
#
# COMPACT_ATOMS: atom_id res chain seq x y z
N MET A 1 -10.16 -32.68 -13.89
CA MET A 1 -9.06 -32.39 -14.85
C MET A 1 -7.92 -33.32 -14.44
N ASN A 2 -7.37 -34.14 -15.33
CA ASN A 2 -6.32 -35.11 -14.96
C ASN A 2 -5.10 -34.40 -14.41
N GLU A 3 -4.52 -34.87 -13.29
CA GLU A 3 -3.30 -34.34 -12.66
C GLU A 3 -2.17 -34.14 -13.67
N ASN A 4 -2.02 -35.08 -14.60
CA ASN A 4 -1.04 -34.99 -15.69
C ASN A 4 -1.29 -33.81 -16.63
N MET A 5 -2.55 -33.41 -16.89
CA MET A 5 -2.90 -32.28 -17.72
C MET A 5 -2.54 -30.95 -17.04
N LEU A 6 -2.69 -30.88 -15.72
CA LEU A 6 -2.33 -29.73 -14.89
C LEU A 6 -0.80 -29.56 -14.84
N LEU A 7 -0.08 -30.69 -14.71
CA LEU A 7 1.39 -30.70 -14.71
C LEU A 7 1.95 -30.26 -16.08
N TYR A 8 1.37 -30.71 -17.20
CA TYR A 8 1.75 -30.24 -18.54
C TYR A 8 1.43 -28.77 -18.76
N LEU A 9 0.32 -28.27 -18.21
CA LEU A 9 -0.06 -26.85 -18.30
C LEU A 9 0.89 -25.98 -17.45
N MET A 10 1.27 -26.42 -16.25
CA MET A 10 2.30 -25.78 -15.43
C MET A 10 3.66 -25.77 -16.10
N MET A 11 4.09 -26.90 -16.70
CA MET A 11 5.33 -26.97 -17.48
C MET A 11 5.27 -26.06 -18.71
N GLY A 12 4.13 -25.99 -19.40
CA GLY A 12 3.92 -25.10 -20.55
C GLY A 12 3.99 -23.62 -20.18
N VAL A 13 3.35 -23.22 -19.08
CA VAL A 13 3.40 -21.84 -18.56
C VAL A 13 4.80 -21.51 -18.06
N GLY A 14 5.46 -22.43 -17.34
CA GLY A 14 6.85 -22.29 -16.91
C GLY A 14 7.82 -22.14 -18.08
N ALA A 15 7.63 -22.94 -19.12
CA ALA A 15 8.44 -22.85 -20.36
C ALA A 15 8.18 -21.53 -21.10
N LEU A 16 6.94 -21.08 -21.20
CA LEU A 16 6.56 -19.81 -21.81
C LEU A 16 7.14 -18.62 -21.03
N PHE A 17 7.15 -18.70 -19.71
CA PHE A 17 7.76 -17.69 -18.83
C PHE A 17 9.28 -17.67 -19.00
N LEU A 18 9.94 -18.83 -19.06
CA LEU A 18 11.37 -18.95 -19.35
C LEU A 18 11.70 -18.37 -20.73
N VAL A 19 10.88 -18.65 -21.74
CA VAL A 19 11.07 -18.09 -23.11
C VAL A 19 10.95 -16.56 -23.07
N ILE A 20 9.99 -16.01 -22.34
CA ILE A 20 9.82 -14.55 -22.17
C ILE A 20 11.03 -13.96 -21.45
N ILE A 21 11.50 -14.58 -20.36
CA ILE A 21 12.71 -14.13 -19.64
C ILE A 21 13.94 -14.21 -20.55
N VAL A 22 14.15 -15.31 -21.26
CA VAL A 22 15.26 -15.48 -22.17
C VAL A 22 15.18 -14.47 -23.31
N ALA A 23 14.01 -14.26 -23.91
CA ALA A 23 13.80 -13.23 -24.93
C ALA A 23 14.09 -11.83 -24.37
N TYR A 24 13.63 -11.52 -23.15
CA TYR A 24 13.94 -10.25 -22.47
C TYR A 24 15.45 -10.09 -22.22
N LEU A 25 16.13 -11.12 -21.73
CA LEU A 25 17.58 -11.10 -21.48
C LEU A 25 18.38 -10.97 -22.80
N ILE A 26 17.97 -11.66 -23.85
CA ILE A 26 18.59 -11.55 -25.19
C ILE A 26 18.43 -10.15 -25.74
N ILE A 27 17.22 -9.57 -25.62
CA ILE A 27 16.91 -8.21 -26.07
C ILE A 27 17.68 -7.18 -25.24
N LYS A 28 17.79 -7.39 -23.91
CA LYS A 28 18.56 -6.54 -22.98
C LYS A 28 20.07 -6.58 -23.30
N ASN A 29 20.61 -7.77 -23.52
CA ASN A 29 22.04 -7.96 -23.83
C ASN A 29 22.40 -7.41 -25.24
N ARG A 30 21.49 -7.54 -26.20
CA ARG A 30 21.63 -6.97 -27.54
C ARG A 30 21.61 -5.43 -27.54
N ASN A 31 20.91 -4.80 -26.56
CA ASN A 31 20.86 -3.34 -26.45
C ASN A 31 22.13 -2.74 -25.83
N GLN A 32 22.79 -3.42 -24.87
CA GLN A 32 24.08 -2.97 -24.33
C GLN A 32 25.18 -2.99 -25.41
N ASN A 33 25.09 -3.93 -26.35
CA ASN A 33 26.00 -3.98 -27.50
C ASN A 33 25.59 -2.99 -28.63
N SER A 34 24.37 -2.42 -28.60
CA SER A 34 23.85 -1.55 -29.65
C SER A 34 24.33 -0.10 -29.54
N GLU A 35 24.68 0.38 -28.36
CA GLU A 35 25.25 1.74 -28.20
C GLU A 35 26.60 1.85 -28.85
N ILE A 36 27.48 0.85 -28.66
CA ILE A 36 28.76 0.75 -29.36
C ILE A 36 28.55 0.50 -30.86
N ALA A 37 27.51 -0.26 -31.23
CA ALA A 37 27.17 -0.51 -32.63
C ALA A 37 26.52 0.69 -33.32
N GLN A 38 25.81 1.56 -32.57
CA GLN A 38 25.24 2.81 -33.11
C GLN A 38 26.32 3.85 -33.40
N ILE A 39 27.31 3.98 -32.53
CA ILE A 39 28.48 4.85 -32.78
C ILE A 39 29.25 4.36 -34.02
N ARG A 40 29.41 3.03 -34.21
CA ARG A 40 30.03 2.46 -35.42
C ARG A 40 29.17 2.66 -36.69
N LYS A 41 27.83 2.57 -36.60
CA LYS A 41 26.89 2.74 -37.72
C LYS A 41 26.71 4.19 -38.13
N LEU A 42 26.83 5.17 -37.21
CA LEU A 42 26.89 6.58 -37.54
C LEU A 42 28.15 6.92 -38.40
N GLN A 43 29.22 6.15 -38.25
CA GLN A 43 30.41 6.25 -39.11
C GLN A 43 30.27 5.55 -40.49
N GLU A 44 29.36 4.53 -40.60
CA GLU A 44 29.25 3.67 -41.80
C GLU A 44 28.00 3.93 -42.67
N GLY A 45 27.10 4.82 -42.31
CA GLY A 45 26.02 5.33 -43.19
C GLY A 45 24.92 4.34 -43.66
N THR A 46 24.77 3.17 -43.07
CA THR A 46 23.78 2.16 -43.46
C THR A 46 22.52 2.15 -42.60
N LYS A 47 21.38 2.44 -43.23
CA LYS A 47 20.03 2.35 -42.63
C LYS A 47 19.54 0.90 -42.51
N GLU A 48 19.96 0.14 -41.54
CA GLU A 48 19.26 -1.08 -41.15
C GLU A 48 18.20 -0.75 -40.08
N LYS A 49 16.96 -1.26 -40.27
CA LYS A 49 15.88 -1.21 -39.25
C LYS A 49 16.28 -2.07 -38.04
N SER A 50 17.09 -1.55 -37.14
CA SER A 50 17.31 -2.19 -35.85
C SER A 50 16.04 -2.11 -35.05
N PHE A 51 15.55 -3.26 -34.58
CA PHE A 51 14.45 -3.34 -33.59
C PHE A 51 14.96 -2.72 -32.28
N SER A 52 14.69 -1.43 -32.06
CA SER A 52 15.06 -0.77 -30.82
C SER A 52 13.94 -0.96 -29.81
N LEU A 53 14.29 -1.38 -28.58
CA LEU A 53 13.35 -1.49 -27.46
C LEU A 53 12.60 -0.18 -27.20
N GLU A 54 13.18 0.94 -27.57
CA GLU A 54 12.60 2.28 -27.46
C GLU A 54 11.33 2.44 -28.30
N ILE A 55 11.39 1.98 -29.55
CA ILE A 55 10.25 1.99 -30.47
C ILE A 55 9.15 1.04 -29.96
N LEU A 56 9.54 -0.09 -29.33
CA LEU A 56 8.59 -1.02 -28.73
C LEU A 56 7.84 -0.35 -27.58
N TYR A 57 8.53 0.29 -26.64
CA TYR A 57 7.88 0.98 -25.51
C TYR A 57 6.96 2.12 -25.94
N GLN A 58 7.28 2.82 -27.02
CA GLN A 58 6.38 3.84 -27.60
C GLN A 58 5.12 3.23 -28.20
N LYS A 59 5.24 2.14 -28.94
CA LYS A 59 4.05 1.42 -29.49
C LYS A 59 3.20 0.86 -28.35
N LEU A 60 3.81 0.31 -27.31
CA LEU A 60 3.12 -0.18 -26.12
C LEU A 60 2.42 0.97 -25.35
N TYR A 61 3.02 2.16 -25.29
CA TYR A 61 2.38 3.35 -24.71
C TYR A 61 1.03 3.65 -25.37
N ILE A 62 0.98 3.64 -26.72
CA ILE A 62 -0.26 3.88 -27.48
C ILE A 62 -1.29 2.76 -27.22
N PHE A 63 -0.83 1.51 -27.16
CA PHE A 63 -1.68 0.36 -26.84
C PHE A 63 -2.31 0.50 -25.43
N TYR A 64 -1.50 0.84 -24.43
CA TYR A 64 -1.97 1.03 -23.05
C TYR A 64 -2.95 2.19 -22.90
N LEU A 65 -2.79 3.27 -23.68
CA LEU A 65 -3.75 4.38 -23.73
C LEU A 65 -5.13 3.97 -24.27
N ARG A 66 -5.19 3.00 -25.18
CA ARG A 66 -6.44 2.49 -25.75
C ARG A 66 -7.18 1.57 -24.80
N THR A 67 -6.50 0.93 -23.87
CA THR A 67 -7.08 -0.04 -22.93
C THR A 67 -7.57 0.69 -21.68
N PRO A 68 -8.89 0.75 -21.38
CA PRO A 68 -9.43 1.63 -20.34
C PRO A 68 -8.88 1.34 -18.94
N PHE A 69 -8.61 0.07 -18.61
CA PHE A 69 -8.02 -0.34 -17.33
C PHE A 69 -6.56 0.10 -17.21
N LEU A 70 -5.73 -0.18 -18.21
CA LEU A 70 -4.30 0.16 -18.21
C LEU A 70 -4.05 1.67 -18.36
N LYS A 71 -4.93 2.39 -19.04
CA LYS A 71 -4.89 3.85 -19.17
C LYS A 71 -4.81 4.57 -17.83
N ARG A 72 -5.56 4.09 -16.81
CA ARG A 72 -5.56 4.70 -15.48
C ARG A 72 -4.17 4.62 -14.82
N TYR A 73 -3.54 3.45 -14.88
CA TYR A 73 -2.20 3.23 -14.34
C TYR A 73 -1.14 4.00 -15.11
N LEU A 74 -1.20 3.99 -16.43
CA LEU A 74 -0.28 4.73 -17.29
C LEU A 74 -0.31 6.24 -17.02
N LEU A 75 -1.51 6.83 -16.89
CA LEU A 75 -1.66 8.26 -16.60
C LEU A 75 -1.19 8.61 -15.18
N LYS A 76 -1.35 7.70 -14.21
CA LYS A 76 -0.81 7.86 -12.85
C LYS A 76 0.73 7.90 -12.90
N LEU A 77 1.35 6.92 -13.59
CA LEU A 77 2.80 6.87 -13.79
C LEU A 77 3.32 8.12 -14.52
N ARG A 78 2.68 8.52 -15.61
CA ARG A 78 3.07 9.71 -16.37
C ARG A 78 3.11 10.95 -15.49
N ARG A 79 2.10 11.17 -14.62
CA ARG A 79 2.07 12.33 -13.71
C ARG A 79 3.23 12.33 -12.72
N ARG A 80 3.57 11.16 -12.17
CA ARG A 80 4.69 11.04 -11.22
C ARG A 80 6.04 11.22 -11.92
N LEU A 81 6.22 10.62 -13.08
CA LEU A 81 7.46 10.71 -13.85
C LEU A 81 7.66 12.08 -14.49
N ALA A 82 6.59 12.84 -14.79
CA ALA A 82 6.69 14.20 -15.30
C ALA A 82 7.31 15.17 -14.29
N ILE A 83 7.27 14.87 -13.00
CA ILE A 83 7.94 15.64 -11.95
C ILE A 83 9.46 15.36 -11.96
N ILE A 84 9.85 14.13 -12.26
CA ILE A 84 11.26 13.70 -12.32
C ILE A 84 11.91 14.15 -13.64
N ASN A 85 11.21 13.94 -14.76
CA ASN A 85 11.69 14.26 -16.12
C ASN A 85 11.06 15.56 -16.61
N VAL A 86 11.48 16.67 -16.07
CA VAL A 86 10.92 17.98 -16.42
C VAL A 86 11.17 18.26 -17.90
N GLU A 87 10.07 18.61 -18.63
CA GLU A 87 10.05 18.99 -20.06
C GLU A 87 10.42 17.89 -21.07
N ASP A 88 10.91 16.73 -20.65
CA ASP A 88 11.12 15.61 -21.55
C ASP A 88 9.92 14.66 -21.57
N GLU A 89 8.90 15.03 -22.35
CA GLU A 89 7.71 14.20 -22.49
C GLU A 89 7.99 12.85 -23.19
N TYR A 90 8.98 12.80 -24.06
CA TYR A 90 9.39 11.57 -24.74
C TYR A 90 9.95 10.55 -23.73
N LEU A 91 10.87 10.98 -22.89
CA LEU A 91 11.48 10.16 -21.85
C LEU A 91 10.42 9.73 -20.81
N THR A 92 9.54 10.65 -20.40
CA THR A 92 8.42 10.37 -19.50
C THR A 92 7.50 9.29 -20.03
N ARG A 93 7.09 9.36 -21.30
CA ARG A 93 6.25 8.34 -21.96
C ARG A 93 6.96 6.99 -22.06
N ARG A 94 8.23 7.00 -22.40
CA ARG A 94 9.08 5.80 -22.51
C ARG A 94 9.23 5.12 -21.16
N GLN A 95 9.60 5.86 -20.11
CA GLN A 95 9.74 5.34 -18.75
C GLN A 95 8.42 4.83 -18.18
N ALA A 96 7.30 5.56 -18.38
CA ALA A 96 5.99 5.11 -17.96
C ALA A 96 5.58 3.79 -18.62
N SER A 97 5.80 3.66 -19.92
CA SER A 97 5.54 2.41 -20.65
C SER A 97 6.44 1.27 -20.17
N LYS A 98 7.73 1.53 -19.96
CA LYS A 98 8.71 0.55 -19.46
C LYS A 98 8.31 0.03 -18.08
N ILE A 99 7.97 0.91 -17.13
CA ILE A 99 7.56 0.53 -15.78
C ILE A 99 6.28 -0.30 -15.83
N LEU A 100 5.27 0.15 -16.59
CA LEU A 100 4.01 -0.59 -16.71
C LEU A 100 4.22 -1.97 -17.36
N THR A 101 5.05 -2.07 -18.40
CA THR A 101 5.38 -3.34 -19.06
C THR A 101 6.08 -4.29 -18.08
N ASN A 102 7.07 -3.80 -17.32
CA ASN A 102 7.79 -4.61 -16.33
C ASN A 102 6.85 -5.08 -15.21
N THR A 103 5.93 -4.22 -14.76
CA THR A 103 4.91 -4.59 -13.77
C THR A 103 4.00 -5.69 -14.30
N LEU A 104 3.48 -5.56 -15.53
CA LEU A 104 2.63 -6.57 -16.14
C LEU A 104 3.35 -7.90 -16.37
N LEU A 105 4.65 -7.86 -16.68
CA LEU A 105 5.48 -9.05 -16.85
C LEU A 105 5.66 -9.83 -15.54
N ILE A 106 5.53 -9.20 -14.39
CA ILE A 106 5.54 -9.87 -13.08
C ILE A 106 4.12 -10.33 -12.70
N VAL A 107 3.13 -9.45 -12.86
CA VAL A 107 1.75 -9.66 -12.41
C VAL A 107 1.06 -10.77 -13.21
N ILE A 108 1.15 -10.78 -14.55
CA ILE A 108 0.44 -11.76 -15.37
C ILE A 108 0.85 -13.22 -15.05
N PRO A 109 2.17 -13.56 -14.94
CA PRO A 109 2.55 -14.91 -14.52
C PRO A 109 2.11 -15.25 -13.09
N LEU A 110 2.10 -14.27 -12.19
CA LEU A 110 1.64 -14.46 -10.83
C LEU A 110 0.13 -14.78 -10.79
N ALA A 111 -0.70 -14.07 -11.57
CA ALA A 111 -2.12 -14.36 -11.74
C ALA A 111 -2.37 -15.79 -12.25
N ILE A 112 -1.60 -16.21 -13.25
CA ILE A 112 -1.69 -17.56 -13.81
C ILE A 112 -1.31 -18.60 -12.73
N LEU A 113 -0.24 -18.35 -11.98
CA LEU A 113 0.20 -19.23 -10.89
C LEU A 113 -0.89 -19.34 -9.79
N ILE A 114 -1.50 -18.23 -9.40
CA ILE A 114 -2.61 -18.20 -8.43
C ILE A 114 -3.76 -19.08 -8.93
N VAL A 115 -4.19 -18.91 -10.17
CA VAL A 115 -5.28 -19.72 -10.74
C VAL A 115 -4.94 -21.21 -10.75
N LEU A 116 -3.70 -21.58 -11.07
CA LEU A 116 -3.24 -22.96 -11.10
C LEU A 116 -3.21 -23.60 -9.69
N ILE A 117 -2.72 -22.88 -8.69
CA ILE A 117 -2.60 -23.41 -7.33
C ILE A 117 -3.97 -23.48 -6.64
N THR A 118 -4.85 -22.49 -6.89
CA THR A 118 -6.11 -22.35 -6.14
C THR A 118 -7.35 -22.80 -6.92
N HIS A 119 -7.19 -23.56 -8.01
CA HIS A 119 -8.32 -23.98 -8.86
C HIS A 119 -9.42 -24.73 -8.12
N ASN A 120 -9.09 -25.43 -7.02
CA ASN A 120 -10.05 -26.17 -6.20
C ASN A 120 -10.82 -25.28 -5.21
N ASN A 121 -10.32 -24.06 -4.93
CA ASN A 121 -10.91 -23.14 -3.97
C ASN A 121 -11.20 -21.79 -4.64
N THR A 122 -12.40 -21.66 -5.22
CA THR A 122 -12.83 -20.47 -5.97
C THR A 122 -12.84 -19.20 -5.10
N LEU A 123 -13.15 -19.31 -3.81
CA LEU A 123 -13.15 -18.17 -2.89
C LEU A 123 -11.73 -17.65 -2.68
N LEU A 124 -10.78 -18.53 -2.40
CA LEU A 124 -9.37 -18.16 -2.25
C LEU A 124 -8.81 -17.59 -3.56
N MET A 125 -9.13 -18.20 -4.70
CA MET A 125 -8.72 -17.74 -6.02
C MET A 125 -9.16 -16.29 -6.28
N VAL A 126 -10.45 -16.00 -6.10
CA VAL A 126 -10.99 -14.64 -6.32
C VAL A 126 -10.33 -13.63 -5.37
N MET A 127 -10.18 -13.98 -4.10
CA MET A 127 -9.55 -13.10 -3.10
C MET A 127 -8.09 -12.80 -3.42
N LEU A 128 -7.30 -13.80 -3.85
CA LEU A 128 -5.91 -13.60 -4.24
C LEU A 128 -5.77 -12.76 -5.51
N LEU A 129 -6.65 -12.95 -6.49
CA LEU A 129 -6.67 -12.12 -7.70
C LEU A 129 -7.04 -10.65 -7.39
N VAL A 130 -8.01 -10.42 -6.50
CA VAL A 130 -8.33 -9.06 -6.03
C VAL A 130 -7.13 -8.45 -5.32
N PHE A 131 -6.45 -9.20 -4.46
CA PHE A 131 -5.24 -8.74 -3.79
C PHE A 131 -4.11 -8.38 -4.78
N GLU A 132 -3.94 -9.19 -5.82
CA GLU A 132 -2.95 -8.95 -6.87
C GLU A 132 -3.16 -7.62 -7.61
N ILE A 133 -4.42 -7.22 -7.85
CA ILE A 133 -4.75 -5.90 -8.44
C ILE A 133 -4.19 -4.75 -7.56
N PHE A 134 -4.24 -4.89 -6.23
CA PHE A 134 -3.65 -3.91 -5.32
C PHE A 134 -2.10 -3.94 -5.34
N MET A 135 -1.51 -5.09 -5.61
CA MET A 135 -0.05 -5.22 -5.75
C MET A 135 0.50 -4.48 -6.96
N ILE A 136 -0.27 -4.32 -8.04
CA ILE A 136 0.14 -3.58 -9.24
C ILE A 136 0.62 -2.17 -8.87
N ASP A 137 -0.17 -1.45 -8.08
CA ASP A 137 0.19 -0.09 -7.63
C ASP A 137 1.50 -0.09 -6.83
N THR A 138 1.73 -1.11 -5.99
CA THR A 138 2.93 -1.21 -5.16
C THR A 138 4.18 -1.49 -5.98
N PHE A 139 4.10 -2.38 -6.98
CA PHE A 139 5.22 -2.62 -7.88
C PHE A 139 5.58 -1.38 -8.70
N MET A 140 4.56 -0.67 -9.23
CA MET A 140 4.77 0.56 -9.96
C MET A 140 5.42 1.64 -9.11
N ASP A 141 4.87 1.87 -7.90
CA ASP A 141 5.38 2.86 -6.95
C ASP A 141 6.83 2.53 -6.57
N GLY A 142 7.16 1.26 -6.28
CA GLY A 142 8.53 0.84 -5.99
C GLY A 142 9.54 1.04 -7.13
N MET A 143 9.10 0.94 -8.39
CA MET A 143 9.97 1.22 -9.55
C MET A 143 10.21 2.73 -9.72
N VAL A 144 9.20 3.56 -9.45
CA VAL A 144 9.34 5.03 -9.47
C VAL A 144 10.23 5.49 -8.33
N ASP A 145 10.06 4.96 -7.12
CA ASP A 145 10.88 5.30 -5.94
C ASP A 145 12.36 4.97 -6.19
N LYS A 146 12.67 3.89 -6.90
CA LYS A 146 14.05 3.56 -7.32
C LYS A 146 14.65 4.59 -8.28
N LEU A 147 13.84 5.14 -9.18
CA LEU A 147 14.29 6.21 -10.08
C LEU A 147 14.56 7.50 -9.31
N ASP A 148 13.67 7.86 -8.38
CA ASP A 148 13.83 9.05 -7.52
C ASP A 148 15.09 8.92 -6.64
N ASN A 149 15.31 7.76 -6.01
CA ASN A 149 16.54 7.51 -5.23
C ASN A 149 17.81 7.54 -6.09
N LYS A 150 17.73 7.08 -7.34
CA LYS A 150 18.87 7.17 -8.27
C LYS A 150 19.19 8.62 -8.59
N LEU A 151 18.16 9.44 -8.85
CA LEU A 151 18.32 10.87 -9.09
C LEU A 151 18.98 11.58 -7.91
N LEU A 152 18.56 11.28 -6.67
CA LEU A 152 19.18 11.86 -5.48
C LEU A 152 20.67 11.49 -5.35
N LYS A 153 21.05 10.27 -5.68
CA LYS A 153 22.47 9.85 -5.67
C LYS A 153 23.28 10.60 -6.72
N GLU A 154 22.75 10.75 -7.93
CA GLU A 154 23.39 11.51 -9.00
C GLU A 154 23.54 13.00 -8.64
N GLN A 155 22.60 13.58 -7.88
CA GLN A 155 22.68 14.94 -7.36
C GLN A 155 23.83 15.13 -6.36
N ILE A 156 24.10 14.16 -5.50
CA ILE A 156 25.24 14.23 -4.56
C ILE A 156 26.56 14.29 -5.32
N ASP A 157 26.72 13.46 -6.34
CA ASP A 157 27.91 13.46 -7.18
C ASP A 157 28.03 14.78 -7.92
N PHE A 158 26.93 15.28 -8.48
CA PHE A 158 26.84 16.56 -9.15
C PHE A 158 27.27 17.74 -8.25
N PHE A 159 26.80 17.79 -6.99
CA PHE A 159 27.21 18.85 -6.05
C PHE A 159 28.70 18.72 -5.67
N SER A 160 29.25 17.52 -5.65
CA SER A 160 30.69 17.33 -5.47
C SER A 160 31.49 17.89 -6.64
N GLU A 161 31.04 17.67 -7.86
CA GLU A 161 31.66 18.21 -9.09
C GLU A 161 31.59 19.74 -9.12
N ILE A 162 30.45 20.33 -8.76
CA ILE A 162 30.33 21.82 -8.64
C ILE A 162 31.27 22.37 -7.59
N ARG A 163 31.45 21.69 -6.44
CA ARG A 163 32.42 22.13 -5.43
C ARG A 163 33.83 22.17 -6.01
N HIS A 164 34.24 21.19 -6.79
CA HIS A 164 35.56 21.17 -7.44
C HIS A 164 35.67 22.29 -8.45
N ALA A 165 34.70 22.45 -9.33
CA ALA A 165 34.68 23.52 -10.32
C ALA A 165 34.66 24.91 -9.67
N TYR A 166 33.93 25.11 -8.58
CA TYR A 166 33.92 26.41 -7.87
C TYR A 166 35.26 26.75 -7.22
N HIS A 167 36.02 25.77 -6.75
CA HIS A 167 37.38 26.00 -6.26
C HIS A 167 38.33 26.49 -7.38
N GLU A 168 38.06 26.10 -8.61
CA GLU A 168 38.86 26.48 -9.78
C GLU A 168 38.47 27.87 -10.29
N PHE A 169 37.17 28.09 -10.50
CA PHE A 169 36.69 29.33 -11.15
C PHE A 169 36.33 30.46 -10.17
N ASN A 170 36.01 30.17 -8.92
CA ASN A 170 35.49 31.10 -7.91
C ASN A 170 34.25 31.91 -8.38
N MET A 171 33.55 31.42 -9.38
CA MET A 171 32.31 31.99 -9.92
C MET A 171 31.28 30.87 -9.99
N VAL A 172 30.05 31.15 -9.49
CA VAL A 172 28.98 30.15 -9.37
C VAL A 172 28.48 29.70 -10.76
N GLU A 173 28.22 30.69 -11.62
CA GLU A 173 27.71 30.46 -12.96
C GLU A 173 28.68 29.64 -13.81
N GLU A 174 29.99 29.92 -13.72
CA GLU A 174 31.01 29.20 -14.49
C GLU A 174 31.18 27.78 -13.99
N ALA A 175 31.16 27.58 -12.67
CA ALA A 175 31.23 26.26 -12.07
C ALA A 175 30.02 25.39 -12.47
N ILE A 176 28.81 25.96 -12.52
CA ILE A 176 27.61 25.25 -12.96
C ILE A 176 27.67 24.94 -14.45
N TYR A 177 28.13 25.90 -15.28
CA TYR A 177 28.25 25.71 -16.71
C TYR A 177 29.22 24.57 -17.07
N GLN A 178 30.39 24.54 -16.40
CA GLN A 178 31.37 23.48 -16.61
C GLN A 178 30.82 22.08 -16.36
N VAL A 179 30.07 21.92 -15.26
CA VAL A 179 29.46 20.63 -14.91
C VAL A 179 28.24 20.30 -15.77
N ALA A 180 27.53 21.34 -16.30
CA ALA A 180 26.43 21.14 -17.24
C ALA A 180 26.84 20.50 -18.55
N GLN A 181 28.12 20.62 -18.95
CA GLN A 181 28.65 20.03 -20.19
C GLN A 181 29.03 18.55 -20.06
N ASP A 182 28.89 17.93 -18.90
CA ASP A 182 29.20 16.52 -18.69
C ASP A 182 28.10 15.62 -19.30
N ASP A 183 28.45 14.85 -20.33
CA ASP A 183 27.55 13.93 -21.03
C ASP A 183 27.26 12.63 -20.26
N ASP A 184 28.03 12.31 -19.22
CA ASP A 184 27.90 11.05 -18.47
C ASP A 184 26.61 10.98 -17.62
N LYS A 185 26.05 12.15 -17.22
CA LYS A 185 24.85 12.28 -16.38
C LYS A 185 23.81 13.21 -17.01
N PRO A 186 23.16 12.80 -18.11
CA PRO A 186 22.34 13.68 -18.94
C PRO A 186 21.15 14.32 -18.21
N GLU A 187 20.63 13.68 -17.13
CA GLU A 187 19.51 14.23 -16.35
C GLU A 187 19.97 15.38 -15.46
N MET A 188 21.15 15.24 -14.84
CA MET A 188 21.72 16.29 -13.99
C MET A 188 22.32 17.44 -14.82
N SER A 189 22.96 17.15 -15.94
CA SER A 189 23.46 18.15 -16.86
C SER A 189 22.36 19.08 -17.36
N ARG A 190 21.20 18.56 -17.70
CA ARG A 190 20.00 19.38 -18.04
C ARG A 190 19.50 20.26 -16.89
N GLN A 191 19.54 19.76 -15.65
CA GLN A 191 19.16 20.60 -14.51
C GLN A 191 20.20 21.69 -14.24
N ALA A 192 21.49 21.39 -14.40
CA ALA A 192 22.55 22.36 -14.31
C ALA A 192 22.42 23.45 -15.40
N GLU A 193 22.15 23.05 -16.64
CA GLU A 193 21.93 23.95 -17.76
C GLU A 193 20.76 24.91 -17.45
N LYS A 194 19.64 24.43 -16.95
CA LYS A 194 18.51 25.27 -16.56
C LYS A 194 18.85 26.24 -15.44
N VAL A 195 19.55 25.77 -14.40
CA VAL A 195 19.99 26.68 -13.32
C VAL A 195 20.96 27.73 -13.86
N TYR A 196 21.86 27.35 -14.75
CA TYR A 196 22.76 28.28 -15.44
C TYR A 196 21.96 29.34 -16.24
N GLU A 197 20.96 28.90 -17.05
CA GLU A 197 20.10 29.82 -17.80
C GLU A 197 19.36 30.79 -16.89
N VAL A 198 18.85 30.34 -15.75
CA VAL A 198 18.25 31.19 -14.72
C VAL A 198 19.24 32.23 -14.23
N LEU A 199 20.46 31.83 -13.90
CA LEU A 199 21.47 32.73 -13.37
C LEU A 199 21.90 33.79 -14.36
N ILE A 200 22.03 33.48 -15.66
CA ILE A 200 22.47 34.42 -16.68
C ILE A 200 21.34 35.23 -17.31
N SER A 201 20.08 34.99 -16.96
CA SER A 201 18.93 35.71 -17.51
C SER A 201 18.94 37.18 -17.15
N ASN A 202 18.19 38.02 -17.92
CA ASN A 202 18.04 39.45 -17.63
C ASN A 202 17.17 39.71 -16.38
N ASP A 203 16.32 38.78 -16.01
CA ASP A 203 15.48 38.80 -14.80
C ASP A 203 15.59 37.44 -14.08
N PRO A 204 16.69 37.24 -13.31
CA PRO A 204 16.97 35.98 -12.68
C PRO A 204 15.93 35.55 -11.63
N GLU A 205 15.31 36.55 -10.96
CA GLU A 205 14.33 36.28 -9.90
C GLU A 205 13.04 35.66 -10.48
N SER A 206 12.50 36.23 -11.54
CA SER A 206 11.32 35.72 -12.23
C SER A 206 11.58 34.34 -12.84
N GLU A 207 12.76 34.11 -13.43
CA GLU A 207 13.12 32.80 -13.98
C GLU A 207 13.38 31.76 -12.88
N LEU A 208 13.92 32.16 -11.73
CA LEU A 208 14.09 31.31 -10.56
C LEU A 208 12.74 30.82 -10.02
N GLU A 209 11.73 31.70 -9.95
CA GLU A 209 10.37 31.30 -9.55
C GLU A 209 9.78 30.27 -10.52
N LYS A 210 9.95 30.44 -11.82
CA LYS A 210 9.53 29.45 -12.82
C LYS A 210 10.28 28.12 -12.64
N TYR A 211 11.57 28.17 -12.36
CA TYR A 211 12.35 26.98 -12.09
C TYR A 211 11.87 26.25 -10.84
N TYR A 212 11.50 26.96 -9.78
CA TYR A 212 10.95 26.35 -8.56
C TYR A 212 9.68 25.56 -8.80
N ASP A 213 8.84 25.96 -9.76
CA ASP A 213 7.63 25.22 -10.11
C ASP A 213 7.92 23.89 -10.82
N ILE A 214 9.04 23.81 -11.52
CA ILE A 214 9.41 22.67 -12.35
C ILE A 214 10.52 21.80 -11.74
N ALA A 215 11.25 22.30 -10.75
CA ALA A 215 12.36 21.55 -10.14
C ALA A 215 11.90 20.21 -9.56
N PRO A 216 12.62 19.11 -9.84
CA PRO A 216 12.23 17.75 -9.45
C PRO A 216 12.09 17.52 -7.94
N ASN A 217 12.88 18.20 -7.13
CA ASN A 217 12.85 18.11 -5.68
C ASN A 217 13.30 19.40 -4.99
N SER A 218 13.15 19.45 -3.67
CA SER A 218 13.53 20.61 -2.86
C SER A 218 15.03 20.91 -2.90
N TYR A 219 15.89 19.90 -2.95
CA TYR A 219 17.34 20.08 -2.92
C TYR A 219 17.86 20.85 -4.14
N LEU A 220 17.28 20.61 -5.33
CA LEU A 220 17.61 21.40 -6.52
C LEU A 220 17.08 22.82 -6.42
N LYS A 221 15.95 23.04 -5.77
CA LYS A 221 15.45 24.39 -5.46
C LYS A 221 16.43 25.12 -4.53
N GLU A 222 16.86 24.47 -3.43
CA GLU A 222 17.87 24.99 -2.51
C GLU A 222 19.16 25.37 -3.25
N PHE A 223 19.65 24.46 -4.07
CA PHE A 223 20.84 24.68 -4.87
C PHE A 223 20.70 25.90 -5.79
N ALA A 224 19.62 25.99 -6.55
CA ALA A 224 19.38 27.12 -7.45
C ALA A 224 19.25 28.43 -6.67
N GLY A 225 18.52 28.43 -5.56
CA GLY A 225 18.34 29.63 -4.73
C GLY A 225 19.63 30.09 -4.07
N ILE A 226 20.43 29.18 -3.48
CA ILE A 226 21.72 29.53 -2.90
C ILE A 226 22.71 30.01 -3.98
N SER A 227 22.69 29.39 -5.15
CA SER A 227 23.51 29.82 -6.29
C SER A 227 23.13 31.22 -6.76
N TYR A 228 21.81 31.52 -6.84
CA TYR A 228 21.31 32.87 -7.15
C TYR A 228 21.75 33.91 -6.09
N LEU A 229 21.51 33.62 -4.80
CA LEU A 229 21.89 34.52 -3.71
C LEU A 229 23.41 34.77 -3.68
N THR A 230 24.22 33.75 -3.93
CA THR A 230 25.67 33.89 -3.96
C THR A 230 26.14 34.73 -5.17
N LYS A 231 25.51 34.58 -6.32
CA LYS A 231 25.78 35.41 -7.49
C LYS A 231 25.39 36.87 -7.26
N GLU A 232 24.20 37.09 -6.69
CA GLU A 232 23.65 38.44 -6.50
C GLU A 232 24.37 39.23 -5.39
N PHE A 233 24.64 38.58 -4.25
CA PHE A 233 25.21 39.24 -3.07
C PHE A 233 26.70 38.94 -2.84
N GLY A 234 27.31 38.08 -3.64
CA GLY A 234 28.70 37.65 -3.49
C GLY A 234 28.89 36.54 -2.47
N ASP A 235 30.01 35.82 -2.56
CA ASP A 235 30.39 34.78 -1.60
C ASP A 235 31.13 35.34 -0.40
N ARG A 236 30.59 35.17 0.79
CA ARG A 236 31.22 35.58 2.05
C ARG A 236 32.13 34.48 2.59
N LYS A 237 33.30 34.82 3.04
CA LYS A 237 34.21 33.91 3.73
C LYS A 237 33.94 33.94 5.24
N ILE A 238 33.57 32.79 5.80
CA ILE A 238 33.40 32.61 7.25
C ILE A 238 34.45 31.54 7.68
N ASP A 239 35.30 31.88 8.65
CA ASP A 239 36.38 31.01 9.11
C ASP A 239 37.30 30.55 7.97
N ASN A 240 37.69 31.46 7.07
CA ASN A 240 38.49 31.18 5.89
C ASN A 240 37.86 30.23 4.85
N SER A 241 36.59 29.83 5.00
CA SER A 241 35.89 28.98 4.06
C SER A 241 34.73 29.72 3.36
N SER A 242 34.50 29.42 2.09
CA SER A 242 33.41 29.95 1.30
C SER A 242 32.06 29.54 1.92
N LEU A 243 31.15 30.52 2.09
CA LEU A 243 29.78 30.27 2.56
C LEU A 243 28.99 29.42 1.56
N TYR A 244 29.18 29.66 0.27
CA TYR A 244 28.56 28.86 -0.79
C TYR A 244 28.94 27.38 -0.68
N LEU A 245 30.24 27.09 -0.56
CA LEU A 245 30.72 25.72 -0.42
C LEU A 245 30.20 25.04 0.88
N LYS A 246 30.10 25.83 1.95
CA LYS A 246 29.56 25.33 3.24
C LYS A 246 28.08 24.99 3.12
N ASN A 247 27.30 25.81 2.43
CA ASN A 247 25.89 25.58 2.18
C ASN A 247 25.68 24.37 1.23
N LEU A 248 26.47 24.25 0.18
CA LEU A 248 26.44 23.09 -0.72
C LEU A 248 26.75 21.77 0.02
N ASN A 249 27.71 21.81 0.95
CA ASN A 249 28.01 20.67 1.81
C ASN A 249 26.83 20.32 2.75
N ASN A 250 26.14 21.33 3.28
CA ASN A 250 24.95 21.10 4.11
C ASN A 250 23.83 20.41 3.32
N ILE A 251 23.51 20.89 2.12
CA ILE A 251 22.53 20.24 1.23
C ILE A 251 22.93 18.79 0.96
N THR A 252 24.22 18.55 0.67
CA THR A 252 24.73 17.20 0.41
C THR A 252 24.55 16.28 1.62
N GLN A 253 24.84 16.75 2.83
CA GLN A 253 24.64 15.98 4.06
C GLN A 253 23.16 15.66 4.30
N GLU A 254 22.27 16.64 4.06
CA GLU A 254 20.83 16.44 4.14
C GLU A 254 20.33 15.37 3.17
N MET A 255 20.81 15.41 1.93
CA MET A 255 20.48 14.39 0.94
C MET A 255 20.99 13.00 1.33
N GLN A 256 22.20 12.90 1.89
CA GLN A 256 22.75 11.64 2.40
C GLN A 256 21.88 11.07 3.54
N LEU A 257 21.43 11.92 4.47
CA LEU A 257 20.55 11.51 5.55
C LEU A 257 19.18 11.03 5.02
N GLU A 258 18.62 11.72 4.03
CA GLU A 258 17.35 11.32 3.41
C GLU A 258 17.48 9.99 2.66
N ILE A 259 18.56 9.80 1.89
CA ILE A 259 18.83 8.52 1.19
C ILE A 259 18.97 7.39 2.21
N LEU A 260 19.74 7.60 3.27
CA LEU A 260 19.91 6.60 4.32
C LEU A 260 18.58 6.23 5.00
N LYS A 261 17.75 7.23 5.27
CA LYS A 261 16.40 7.04 5.82
C LYS A 261 15.53 6.23 4.86
N ARG A 262 15.51 6.58 3.57
CA ARG A 262 14.74 5.87 2.54
C ARG A 262 15.22 4.42 2.38
N ASP A 263 16.51 4.20 2.25
CA ASP A 263 17.10 2.87 2.08
C ASP A 263 16.80 1.97 3.31
N LYS A 264 16.91 2.50 4.54
CA LYS A 264 16.56 1.76 5.78
C LYS A 264 15.07 1.43 5.86
N LEU A 265 14.20 2.37 5.50
CA LEU A 265 12.75 2.16 5.47
C LEU A 265 12.38 1.13 4.40
N ASP A 266 12.92 1.26 3.19
CA ASP A 266 12.67 0.34 2.08
C ASP A 266 13.07 -1.09 2.46
N TYR A 267 14.27 -1.28 3.00
CA TYR A 267 14.73 -2.58 3.48
C TYR A 267 13.79 -3.18 4.54
N THR A 268 13.38 -2.37 5.52
CA THR A 268 12.49 -2.82 6.61
C THR A 268 11.10 -3.20 6.08
N PHE A 269 10.49 -2.35 5.27
CA PHE A 269 9.11 -2.53 4.83
C PHE A 269 8.96 -3.48 3.65
N GLN A 270 9.98 -3.66 2.81
CA GLN A 270 9.96 -4.66 1.75
C GLN A 270 9.84 -6.08 2.31
N SER A 271 10.62 -6.40 3.35
CA SER A 271 10.55 -7.69 4.03
C SER A 271 9.21 -7.90 4.74
N LEU A 272 8.68 -6.86 5.40
CA LEU A 272 7.39 -6.93 6.09
C LEU A 272 6.20 -7.10 5.13
N ALA A 273 6.24 -6.46 3.96
CA ALA A 273 5.21 -6.64 2.94
C ALA A 273 5.15 -8.10 2.45
N VAL A 274 6.30 -8.73 2.23
CA VAL A 274 6.36 -10.15 1.85
C VAL A 274 5.83 -11.04 2.98
N ILE A 275 6.28 -10.84 4.22
CA ILE A 275 5.84 -11.62 5.40
C ILE A 275 4.32 -11.55 5.60
N SER A 276 3.70 -10.39 5.34
CA SER A 276 2.24 -10.25 5.49
C SER A 276 1.44 -11.03 4.45
N ILE A 277 2.01 -11.30 3.26
CA ILE A 277 1.35 -11.99 2.15
C ILE A 277 1.52 -13.52 2.21
N VAL A 278 2.69 -13.97 2.66
CA VAL A 278 3.06 -15.38 2.72
C VAL A 278 1.98 -16.27 3.36
N PRO A 279 1.30 -15.86 4.45
CA PRO A 279 0.23 -16.67 5.05
C PRO A 279 -0.90 -17.05 4.10
N MET A 280 -1.22 -16.22 3.11
CA MET A 280 -2.26 -16.54 2.12
C MET A 280 -1.91 -17.77 1.28
N LEU A 281 -0.64 -17.95 0.94
CA LEU A 281 -0.18 -19.08 0.13
C LEU A 281 -0.20 -20.39 0.91
N PHE A 282 -0.17 -20.34 2.25
CA PHE A 282 -0.16 -21.51 3.11
C PHE A 282 -1.55 -21.98 3.54
N ILE A 283 -2.62 -21.26 3.21
CA ILE A 283 -4.00 -21.63 3.58
C ILE A 283 -4.34 -23.04 3.05
N GLU A 284 -4.19 -23.24 1.73
CA GLU A 284 -4.53 -24.51 1.08
C GLU A 284 -3.59 -25.67 1.47
N PRO A 285 -2.26 -25.51 1.49
CA PRO A 285 -1.36 -26.52 2.01
C PRO A 285 -1.65 -26.95 3.45
N ILE A 286 -1.95 -26.01 4.35
CA ILE A 286 -2.30 -26.33 5.74
C ILE A 286 -3.63 -27.05 5.82
N LYS A 287 -4.64 -26.60 5.07
CA LYS A 287 -5.93 -27.28 4.99
C LYS A 287 -5.76 -28.74 4.55
N ASN A 288 -5.06 -28.97 3.43
CA ASN A 288 -4.86 -30.30 2.87
C ASN A 288 -4.05 -31.19 3.82
N TRP A 289 -2.98 -30.63 4.43
CA TRP A 289 -2.18 -31.36 5.42
C TRP A 289 -3.01 -31.73 6.66
N ALA A 290 -3.75 -30.78 7.22
CA ALA A 290 -4.54 -31.03 8.42
C ALA A 290 -5.66 -32.04 8.15
N SER A 291 -6.36 -31.95 7.02
CA SER A 291 -7.43 -32.88 6.64
C SER A 291 -6.90 -34.26 6.33
N SER A 292 -5.71 -34.42 5.75
CA SER A 292 -5.12 -35.73 5.45
C SER A 292 -4.54 -36.44 6.67
N GLN A 293 -3.97 -35.70 7.62
CA GLN A 293 -3.40 -36.31 8.83
C GLN A 293 -4.43 -36.52 9.93
N PHE A 294 -5.44 -35.64 10.02
CA PHE A 294 -6.44 -35.60 11.06
C PHE A 294 -7.86 -35.56 10.47
N ASN A 295 -8.42 -36.70 10.11
CA ASN A 295 -9.74 -36.80 9.45
C ASN A 295 -10.87 -36.06 10.22
N PHE A 296 -10.78 -36.01 11.56
CA PHE A 296 -11.75 -35.26 12.37
C PHE A 296 -11.74 -33.75 12.10
N THR A 297 -10.69 -33.19 11.46
CA THR A 297 -10.60 -31.77 11.11
C THR A 297 -11.20 -31.48 9.74
N GLU A 298 -11.45 -32.46 8.89
CA GLU A 298 -11.98 -32.31 7.55
C GLU A 298 -13.34 -31.61 7.54
N ALA A 299 -14.23 -32.01 8.45
CA ALA A 299 -15.54 -31.37 8.63
C ALA A 299 -15.43 -29.86 8.99
N PHE A 300 -14.37 -29.43 9.69
CA PHE A 300 -14.14 -28.06 10.00
C PHE A 300 -13.62 -27.28 8.77
N TYR A 301 -12.57 -27.77 8.12
CA TYR A 301 -11.95 -27.05 7.01
C TYR A 301 -12.84 -26.95 5.76
N ASN A 302 -13.64 -27.98 5.49
CA ASN A 302 -14.62 -27.98 4.41
C ASN A 302 -15.95 -27.33 4.83
N GLY A 303 -16.17 -27.18 6.13
CA GLY A 303 -17.38 -26.59 6.69
C GLY A 303 -17.35 -25.07 6.79
N LYS A 304 -18.45 -24.50 7.22
CA LYS A 304 -18.70 -23.07 7.40
C LYS A 304 -17.65 -22.39 8.30
N ASN A 305 -17.23 -23.04 9.39
CA ASN A 305 -16.29 -22.47 10.35
C ASN A 305 -14.89 -22.28 9.76
N GLY A 306 -14.39 -23.25 9.00
CA GLY A 306 -13.10 -23.16 8.31
C GLY A 306 -13.10 -22.03 7.27
N MET A 307 -14.17 -21.91 6.50
CA MET A 307 -14.33 -20.83 5.51
C MET A 307 -14.41 -19.45 6.18
N LEU A 308 -15.09 -19.32 7.33
CA LEU A 308 -15.14 -18.07 8.09
C LEU A 308 -13.75 -17.63 8.54
N VAL A 309 -12.95 -18.55 9.10
CA VAL A 309 -11.57 -18.25 9.52
C VAL A 309 -10.69 -17.88 8.32
N GLN A 310 -10.87 -18.56 7.20
CA GLN A 310 -10.18 -18.25 5.95
C GLN A 310 -10.50 -16.84 5.45
N ILE A 311 -11.77 -16.43 5.42
CA ILE A 311 -12.21 -15.08 5.05
C ILE A 311 -11.63 -14.05 6.02
N LEU A 312 -11.67 -14.32 7.34
CA LEU A 312 -11.10 -13.42 8.35
C LEU A 312 -9.60 -13.21 8.12
N LEU A 313 -8.85 -14.29 7.87
CA LEU A 313 -7.42 -14.23 7.59
C LEU A 313 -7.14 -13.38 6.34
N LEU A 314 -7.92 -13.54 5.28
CA LEU A 314 -7.78 -12.76 4.04
C LEU A 314 -8.05 -11.27 4.28
N ILE A 315 -9.11 -10.93 5.04
CA ILE A 315 -9.42 -9.54 5.39
C ILE A 315 -8.30 -8.93 6.23
N VAL A 316 -7.80 -9.64 7.25
CA VAL A 316 -6.71 -9.14 8.10
C VAL A 316 -5.44 -8.94 7.29
N THR A 317 -5.08 -9.88 6.42
CA THR A 317 -3.92 -9.73 5.53
C THR A 317 -4.04 -8.50 4.65
N PHE A 318 -5.20 -8.26 4.07
CA PHE A 318 -5.47 -7.08 3.24
C PHE A 318 -5.34 -5.77 4.02
N VAL A 319 -5.91 -5.71 5.22
CA VAL A 319 -5.79 -4.54 6.11
C VAL A 319 -4.34 -4.31 6.52
N CYS A 320 -3.63 -5.36 6.93
CA CYS A 320 -2.22 -5.29 7.31
C CYS A 320 -1.35 -4.81 6.14
N TYR A 321 -1.60 -5.29 4.93
CA TYR A 321 -0.90 -4.84 3.74
C TYR A 321 -1.11 -3.34 3.47
N ILE A 322 -2.37 -2.85 3.53
CA ILE A 322 -2.67 -1.42 3.36
C ILE A 322 -1.97 -0.57 4.43
N LEU A 323 -2.01 -0.99 5.69
CA LEU A 323 -1.38 -0.27 6.79
C LEU A 323 0.15 -0.25 6.64
N THR A 324 0.77 -1.37 6.26
CA THR A 324 2.21 -1.46 6.01
C THR A 324 2.64 -0.54 4.87
N ARG A 325 1.85 -0.48 3.79
CA ARG A 325 2.07 0.43 2.67
C ARG A 325 2.00 1.89 3.12
N LYS A 326 1.00 2.26 3.92
CA LYS A 326 0.88 3.62 4.46
C LYS A 326 2.00 4.00 5.43
N LEU A 327 2.56 3.04 6.16
CA LEU A 327 3.73 3.26 7.00
C LEU A 327 5.00 3.55 6.19
N LYS A 328 5.13 2.90 5.03
CA LYS A 328 6.25 3.12 4.10
C LYS A 328 6.17 4.50 3.43
N ASP A 329 4.96 4.97 3.14
CA ASP A 329 4.74 6.22 2.39
C ASP A 329 5.29 7.44 3.17
N ASN A 330 6.29 8.11 2.60
CA ASN A 330 7.01 9.21 3.25
C ASN A 330 6.37 10.59 2.99
N GLY A 331 5.07 10.70 2.73
CA GLY A 331 4.37 11.97 2.56
C GLY A 331 4.80 12.83 1.35
N SER A 332 6.04 12.68 0.89
CA SER A 332 6.61 13.46 -0.23
C SER A 332 5.93 13.21 -1.59
N THR A 333 5.26 12.10 -1.74
CA THR A 333 4.62 11.68 -2.99
C THR A 333 3.20 12.26 -3.18
N ASN A 334 2.65 12.91 -2.16
CA ASN A 334 1.30 13.48 -2.21
C ASN A 334 1.25 14.96 -2.62
N MET A 335 2.40 15.57 -2.94
CA MET A 335 2.42 16.90 -3.53
C MET A 335 1.75 16.87 -4.91
N ASN A 336 0.64 17.56 -5.04
CA ASN A 336 -0.06 17.90 -6.30
C ASN A 336 -0.98 16.88 -6.97
N THR A 337 -1.68 16.04 -6.27
CA THR A 337 -3.00 15.69 -6.81
C THR A 337 -4.00 16.78 -6.41
N LYS A 338 -4.04 17.88 -7.16
CA LYS A 338 -5.24 18.73 -7.23
C LYS A 338 -6.38 17.81 -7.67
N ASN A 339 -7.12 17.27 -6.71
CA ASN A 339 -8.38 16.59 -6.98
C ASN A 339 -9.40 17.68 -7.37
N THR A 340 -9.33 18.09 -8.63
CA THR A 340 -10.25 19.06 -9.24
C THR A 340 -11.60 18.44 -9.63
N LYS A 341 -11.87 17.20 -9.24
CA LYS A 341 -13.17 16.59 -9.50
C LYS A 341 -14.00 16.59 -8.22
N ASN A 342 -15.23 17.10 -8.33
CA ASN A 342 -16.23 17.01 -7.27
C ASN A 342 -16.27 15.58 -6.71
N PRO A 343 -15.93 15.39 -5.44
CA PRO A 343 -15.91 14.06 -4.85
C PRO A 343 -17.33 13.47 -4.88
N TRP A 344 -17.43 12.16 -5.01
CA TRP A 344 -18.71 11.46 -5.04
C TRP A 344 -19.54 11.73 -3.77
N GLN A 345 -18.87 12.00 -2.66
CA GLN A 345 -19.46 12.39 -1.38
C GLN A 345 -20.28 13.67 -1.51
N GLU A 346 -19.81 14.67 -2.26
CA GLU A 346 -20.54 15.91 -2.49
C GLU A 346 -21.85 15.67 -3.27
N LYS A 347 -21.83 14.76 -4.24
CA LYS A 347 -23.03 14.38 -4.99
C LYS A 347 -24.06 13.71 -4.08
N LEU A 348 -23.62 12.84 -3.18
CA LEU A 348 -24.48 12.17 -2.21
C LEU A 348 -25.05 13.13 -1.18
N TYR A 349 -24.27 14.08 -0.70
CA TYR A 349 -24.70 15.07 0.30
C TYR A 349 -25.74 16.06 -0.26
N LYS A 350 -25.76 16.29 -1.58
CA LYS A 350 -26.77 17.12 -2.26
C LYS A 350 -28.18 16.50 -2.25
N ILE A 351 -28.32 15.22 -1.92
CA ILE A 351 -29.63 14.54 -1.82
C ILE A 351 -30.27 14.89 -0.46
N PRO A 352 -31.46 15.56 -0.43
CA PRO A 352 -32.00 16.11 0.84
C PRO A 352 -32.27 15.05 1.92
N GLY A 353 -32.63 13.83 1.54
CA GLY A 353 -32.84 12.72 2.48
C GLY A 353 -31.55 12.23 3.12
N VAL A 354 -30.48 12.09 2.30
CA VAL A 354 -29.14 11.68 2.75
C VAL A 354 -28.53 12.75 3.68
N LYS A 355 -28.70 14.03 3.31
CA LYS A 355 -28.21 15.15 4.13
C LYS A 355 -28.79 15.10 5.54
N LYS A 356 -30.12 14.95 5.69
CA LYS A 356 -30.78 14.88 7.01
C LYS A 356 -30.26 13.71 7.87
N VAL A 357 -30.02 12.57 7.25
CA VAL A 357 -29.46 11.40 7.96
C VAL A 357 -28.03 11.66 8.40
N ILE A 358 -27.19 12.24 7.54
CA ILE A 358 -25.79 12.52 7.88
C ILE A 358 -25.69 13.57 8.97
N ASP A 359 -26.45 14.66 8.89
CA ASP A 359 -26.47 15.74 9.87
C ASP A 359 -26.88 15.25 11.26
N LEU A 360 -27.71 14.19 11.35
CA LEU A 360 -28.07 13.55 12.62
C LEU A 360 -26.88 12.83 13.30
N PHE A 361 -25.94 12.29 12.51
CA PHE A 361 -24.78 11.58 13.03
C PHE A 361 -23.57 12.48 13.30
N ILE A 362 -23.57 13.72 12.79
CA ILE A 362 -22.50 14.69 13.03
C ILE A 362 -22.65 15.23 14.45
N PRO A 363 -21.62 15.16 15.31
CA PRO A 363 -21.67 15.71 16.65
C PRO A 363 -21.76 17.25 16.61
N ASN A 364 -22.47 17.85 17.55
CA ASN A 364 -22.62 19.30 17.65
C ASN A 364 -21.26 19.98 17.89
N GLU A 365 -21.09 21.19 17.36
CA GLU A 365 -19.82 21.95 17.36
C GLU A 365 -19.23 22.19 18.77
N GLY A 366 -20.00 22.18 19.81
CA GLY A 366 -19.55 22.36 21.21
C GLY A 366 -19.04 21.08 21.90
N THR A 367 -19.20 19.89 21.30
CA THR A 367 -18.90 18.61 21.96
C THR A 367 -17.39 18.26 21.95
N LYS A 368 -16.96 17.48 22.96
CA LYS A 368 -15.58 16.97 23.03
C LYS A 368 -15.25 16.11 21.79
N GLU A 369 -16.23 15.37 21.28
CA GLU A 369 -16.06 14.52 20.10
C GLU A 369 -15.76 15.35 18.84
N TYR A 370 -16.53 16.43 18.62
CA TYR A 370 -16.31 17.35 17.51
C TYR A 370 -14.92 17.98 17.56
N ARG A 371 -14.51 18.50 18.74
CA ARG A 371 -13.17 19.09 18.93
C ARG A 371 -12.05 18.07 18.68
N THR A 372 -12.21 16.84 19.18
CA THR A 372 -11.24 15.76 18.96
C THR A 372 -11.16 15.37 17.49
N LEU A 373 -12.29 15.32 16.79
CA LEU A 373 -12.34 15.03 15.36
C LEU A 373 -11.61 16.11 14.55
N ILE A 374 -11.93 17.41 14.80
CA ILE A 374 -11.24 18.53 14.15
C ILE A 374 -9.73 18.50 14.42
N LYS A 375 -9.33 18.26 15.69
CA LYS A 375 -7.92 18.12 16.04
C LYS A 375 -7.24 16.99 15.25
N ASN A 376 -7.87 15.84 15.15
CA ASN A 376 -7.34 14.71 14.39
C ASN A 376 -7.31 15.01 12.87
N MET A 377 -8.30 15.73 12.34
CA MET A 377 -8.32 16.17 10.94
C MET A 377 -7.19 17.16 10.65
N LYS A 378 -7.00 18.17 11.50
CA LYS A 378 -5.88 19.13 11.39
C LYS A 378 -4.54 18.39 11.48
N ASN A 379 -4.37 17.52 12.47
CA ASN A 379 -3.13 16.76 12.64
C ASN A 379 -2.85 15.79 11.48
N ALA A 380 -3.89 15.21 10.87
CA ALA A 380 -3.78 14.35 9.70
C ALA A 380 -3.70 15.15 8.37
N ALA A 381 -3.86 16.47 8.40
CA ALA A 381 -4.07 17.34 7.23
C ALA A 381 -5.10 16.77 6.25
N SER A 382 -6.17 16.25 6.78
CA SER A 382 -7.26 15.78 5.94
C SER A 382 -7.93 16.99 5.27
N LYS A 383 -7.97 16.98 3.95
CA LYS A 383 -8.70 17.96 3.14
C LYS A 383 -10.20 17.66 3.06
N ASP A 384 -10.61 16.54 3.67
CA ASP A 384 -12.00 16.12 3.69
C ASP A 384 -12.81 17.02 4.62
N LYS A 385 -14.04 17.33 4.23
CA LYS A 385 -15.00 17.97 5.13
C LYS A 385 -15.52 16.95 6.15
N ILE A 386 -15.99 17.41 7.29
CA ILE A 386 -16.54 16.54 8.35
C ILE A 386 -17.67 15.69 7.77
N GLU A 387 -18.55 16.29 6.98
CA GLU A 387 -19.66 15.60 6.33
C GLU A 387 -19.19 14.43 5.46
N TRP A 388 -18.06 14.59 4.75
CA TRP A 388 -17.52 13.53 3.91
C TRP A 388 -16.97 12.35 4.72
N ILE A 389 -16.40 12.62 5.88
CA ILE A 389 -15.94 11.56 6.79
C ILE A 389 -17.15 10.75 7.27
N TYR A 390 -18.26 11.42 7.63
CA TYR A 390 -19.47 10.73 8.08
C TYR A 390 -20.17 9.99 6.93
N ILE A 391 -20.16 10.51 5.70
CA ILE A 391 -20.62 9.81 4.52
C ILE A 391 -19.81 8.50 4.33
N ASN A 392 -18.48 8.59 4.40
CA ASN A 392 -17.61 7.42 4.28
C ASN A 392 -17.88 6.39 5.38
N ARG A 393 -18.11 6.83 6.64
CA ARG A 393 -18.45 5.95 7.77
C ARG A 393 -19.76 5.18 7.53
N ILE A 394 -20.80 5.90 7.15
CA ILE A 394 -22.16 5.32 6.95
C ILE A 394 -22.15 4.41 5.72
N THR A 395 -21.60 4.86 4.60
CA THR A 395 -21.55 4.05 3.36
C THR A 395 -20.72 2.79 3.54
N LEU A 396 -19.59 2.86 4.26
CA LEU A 396 -18.75 1.71 4.53
C LEU A 396 -19.47 0.71 5.47
N ALA A 397 -20.18 1.21 6.51
CA ALA A 397 -20.94 0.36 7.40
C ALA A 397 -22.07 -0.38 6.67
N ILE A 398 -22.83 0.34 5.83
CA ILE A 398 -23.91 -0.26 5.04
C ILE A 398 -23.33 -1.28 4.03
N ALA A 399 -22.26 -0.94 3.33
CA ALA A 399 -21.62 -1.83 2.38
C ALA A 399 -21.12 -3.12 3.06
N ILE A 400 -20.42 -3.02 4.19
CA ILE A 400 -19.91 -4.18 4.93
C ILE A 400 -21.07 -5.01 5.50
N PHE A 401 -22.14 -4.39 5.98
CA PHE A 401 -23.33 -5.10 6.43
C PHE A 401 -23.94 -5.94 5.31
N ILE A 402 -24.21 -5.34 4.15
CA ILE A 402 -24.78 -6.03 2.99
C ILE A 402 -23.85 -7.16 2.53
N VAL A 403 -22.55 -6.89 2.41
CA VAL A 403 -21.56 -7.89 2.01
C VAL A 403 -21.49 -9.03 3.02
N SER A 404 -21.52 -8.73 4.33
CA SER A 404 -21.48 -9.77 5.37
C SER A 404 -22.72 -10.66 5.32
N VAL A 405 -23.91 -10.08 5.18
CA VAL A 405 -25.17 -10.84 5.05
C VAL A 405 -25.15 -11.71 3.79
N PHE A 406 -24.68 -11.18 2.68
CA PHE A 406 -24.54 -11.92 1.42
C PHE A 406 -23.54 -13.08 1.57
N LEU A 407 -22.36 -12.83 2.16
CA LEU A 407 -21.34 -13.87 2.38
C LEU A 407 -21.84 -14.97 3.30
N ILE A 408 -22.55 -14.62 4.39
CA ILE A 408 -23.16 -15.60 5.29
C ILE A 408 -24.18 -16.47 4.51
N GLY A 409 -25.02 -15.84 3.68
CA GLY A 409 -25.95 -16.58 2.82
C GLY A 409 -25.25 -17.52 1.85
N GLN A 410 -24.14 -17.11 1.25
CA GLN A 410 -23.32 -17.97 0.39
C GLN A 410 -22.69 -19.13 1.18
N LEU A 411 -22.22 -18.90 2.40
CA LEU A 411 -21.67 -19.94 3.26
C LEU A 411 -22.73 -21.02 3.59
N HIS A 412 -23.98 -20.64 3.86
CA HIS A 412 -25.09 -21.61 4.04
C HIS A 412 -25.31 -22.43 2.78
N GLN A 413 -25.32 -21.79 1.59
CA GLN A 413 -25.46 -22.50 0.32
C GLN A 413 -24.31 -23.50 0.07
N ILE A 414 -23.08 -23.09 0.39
CA ILE A 414 -21.90 -23.96 0.27
C ILE A 414 -22.02 -25.15 1.22
N THR A 415 -22.42 -24.93 2.48
CA THR A 415 -22.63 -26.02 3.46
C THR A 415 -23.67 -27.01 2.97
N ILE A 416 -24.80 -26.52 2.46
CA ILE A 416 -25.84 -27.39 1.88
C ILE A 416 -25.26 -28.16 0.68
N ASN A 417 -24.51 -27.49 -0.20
CA ASN A 417 -23.92 -28.13 -1.38
C ASN A 417 -22.90 -29.23 -0.98
N ASN A 418 -22.09 -28.96 0.05
CA ASN A 418 -21.11 -29.92 0.56
C ASN A 418 -21.79 -31.21 1.09
N ILE A 419 -22.97 -31.08 1.74
CA ILE A 419 -23.75 -32.27 2.18
C ILE A 419 -24.11 -33.15 1.00
N TYR A 420 -24.37 -32.57 -0.17
CA TYR A 420 -24.68 -33.30 -1.39
C TYR A 420 -23.46 -33.84 -2.14
N THR A 421 -22.28 -33.26 -1.97
CA THR A 421 -21.10 -33.59 -2.78
C THR A 421 -20.00 -34.29 -2.02
N ASP A 422 -19.88 -34.08 -0.70
CA ASP A 422 -18.77 -34.66 0.07
C ASP A 422 -18.96 -36.19 0.29
N PRO A 423 -17.87 -36.97 0.19
CA PRO A 423 -17.93 -38.41 0.38
C PRO A 423 -18.35 -38.78 1.82
N THR A 424 -19.31 -39.68 1.97
CA THR A 424 -19.81 -40.10 3.26
C THR A 424 -18.84 -41.07 3.93
N VAL A 425 -18.12 -40.60 4.96
CA VAL A 425 -17.13 -41.39 5.70
C VAL A 425 -17.85 -42.23 6.77
N THR A 426 -17.69 -43.53 6.72
CA THR A 426 -18.30 -44.44 7.71
C THR A 426 -17.35 -44.84 8.83
N PHE A 427 -16.05 -45.00 8.61
CA PHE A 427 -15.10 -45.45 9.64
C PHE A 427 -13.62 -45.23 9.28
N ASN A 428 -13.07 -44.05 9.41
CA ASN A 428 -11.61 -43.87 9.51
C ASN A 428 -11.26 -42.61 10.30
N VAL A 429 -10.62 -42.77 11.44
CA VAL A 429 -10.22 -41.64 12.31
C VAL A 429 -8.84 -41.07 11.94
N LEU A 430 -7.98 -41.89 11.30
CA LEU A 430 -6.61 -41.52 10.96
C LEU A 430 -6.19 -42.10 9.61
N GLY A 431 -5.61 -41.30 8.72
CA GLY A 431 -5.02 -41.68 7.43
C GLY A 431 -5.84 -41.31 6.20
N GLU A 432 -5.20 -41.28 5.02
CA GLU A 432 -5.87 -40.99 3.74
C GLU A 432 -6.79 -42.16 3.32
N MET A 433 -7.96 -41.84 2.79
CA MET A 433 -8.85 -42.79 2.20
C MET A 433 -8.22 -43.39 0.92
N SER A 434 -8.27 -44.72 0.80
CA SER A 434 -7.94 -45.42 -0.44
C SER A 434 -8.87 -44.97 -1.59
N ASP A 435 -8.39 -44.95 -2.84
CA ASP A 435 -9.22 -44.61 -4.01
C ASP A 435 -10.46 -45.47 -4.16
N LYS A 436 -10.41 -46.72 -3.67
CA LYS A 436 -11.58 -47.63 -3.63
C LYS A 436 -12.59 -47.18 -2.59
N ASP A 437 -12.12 -46.78 -1.39
CA ASP A 437 -13.01 -46.35 -0.31
C ASP A 437 -13.67 -45.02 -0.66
N LYS A 438 -12.95 -44.15 -1.39
CA LYS A 438 -13.45 -42.87 -1.89
C LYS A 438 -14.58 -43.04 -2.91
N LYS A 439 -14.47 -44.02 -3.81
CA LYS A 439 -15.56 -44.36 -4.76
C LYS A 439 -16.79 -44.91 -4.06
N THR A 440 -16.60 -45.83 -3.14
CA THR A 440 -17.70 -46.39 -2.32
C THR A 440 -18.38 -45.32 -1.48
N ALA A 441 -17.62 -44.40 -0.90
CA ALA A 441 -18.15 -43.27 -0.14
C ALA A 441 -18.95 -42.30 -1.02
N MET A 442 -18.54 -42.08 -2.28
CA MET A 442 -19.30 -41.29 -3.23
C MET A 442 -20.61 -41.96 -3.67
N GLU A 443 -20.57 -43.26 -3.92
CA GLU A 443 -21.78 -44.06 -4.24
C GLU A 443 -22.79 -44.01 -3.09
N LEU A 444 -22.33 -44.14 -1.84
CA LEU A 444 -23.16 -43.95 -0.64
C LEU A 444 -23.75 -42.54 -0.56
N THR A 445 -22.94 -41.52 -0.89
CA THR A 445 -23.43 -40.11 -0.90
C THR A 445 -24.52 -39.93 -1.96
N GLU A 446 -24.37 -40.51 -3.14
CA GLU A 446 -25.38 -40.43 -4.20
C GLU A 446 -26.69 -41.16 -3.81
N SER A 447 -26.59 -42.31 -3.17
CA SER A 447 -27.74 -43.02 -2.59
C SER A 447 -28.42 -42.19 -1.50
N ASP A 448 -27.67 -41.63 -0.52
CA ASP A 448 -28.19 -40.74 0.51
C ASP A 448 -28.89 -39.49 -0.08
N ASN A 449 -28.34 -38.91 -1.14
CA ASN A 449 -28.89 -37.73 -1.80
C ASN A 449 -30.28 -37.96 -2.40
N GLN A 450 -30.57 -39.16 -2.87
CA GLN A 450 -31.90 -39.49 -3.38
C GLN A 450 -32.96 -39.42 -2.26
N TYR A 451 -32.61 -39.92 -1.06
CA TYR A 451 -33.50 -39.85 0.12
C TYR A 451 -33.63 -38.40 0.63
N ILE A 452 -32.52 -37.63 0.70
CA ILE A 452 -32.50 -36.25 1.14
C ILE A 452 -33.40 -35.40 0.23
N ARG A 453 -33.31 -35.54 -1.11
CA ARG A 453 -34.14 -34.80 -2.05
C ARG A 453 -35.63 -35.07 -1.90
N HIS A 454 -36.00 -36.28 -1.58
CA HIS A 454 -37.41 -36.65 -1.39
C HIS A 454 -38.02 -36.26 -0.04
N LEU A 455 -37.19 -36.27 1.01
CA LEU A 455 -37.64 -36.05 2.40
C LEU A 455 -37.32 -34.65 2.94
N LYS A 456 -36.55 -33.83 2.20
CA LYS A 456 -36.28 -32.46 2.62
C LYS A 456 -37.56 -31.64 2.68
N GLY A 457 -37.69 -30.77 3.71
CA GLY A 457 -38.80 -29.85 3.85
C GLY A 457 -39.94 -30.35 4.76
N GLU A 458 -39.93 -31.60 5.19
CA GLU A 458 -40.86 -32.06 6.21
C GLU A 458 -40.38 -31.61 7.62
N PRO A 459 -41.21 -30.92 8.39
CA PRO A 459 -40.75 -30.25 9.62
C PRO A 459 -40.48 -31.16 10.82
N LYS A 460 -40.90 -32.44 10.77
CA LYS A 460 -40.72 -33.39 11.88
C LYS A 460 -40.47 -34.80 11.34
N ILE A 461 -39.36 -34.98 10.65
CA ILE A 461 -38.92 -36.31 10.20
C ILE A 461 -38.28 -37.05 11.39
N THR A 462 -38.73 -38.29 11.63
CA THR A 462 -38.14 -39.20 12.62
C THR A 462 -37.30 -40.25 11.92
N GLN A 463 -36.43 -40.94 12.67
CA GLN A 463 -35.63 -42.05 12.13
C GLN A 463 -36.55 -43.18 11.55
N ALA A 464 -37.68 -43.44 12.20
CA ALA A 464 -38.67 -44.41 11.75
C ALA A 464 -39.28 -44.09 10.37
N ASP A 465 -39.44 -42.80 10.05
CA ASP A 465 -39.94 -42.33 8.74
C ASP A 465 -38.89 -42.57 7.64
N VAL A 466 -37.62 -42.36 7.94
CA VAL A 466 -36.51 -42.64 7.02
C VAL A 466 -36.37 -44.16 6.81
N GLU A 467 -36.42 -44.95 7.86
CA GLU A 467 -36.38 -46.42 7.78
C GLU A 467 -37.56 -46.94 6.94
N LYS A 468 -38.75 -46.42 7.14
CA LYS A 468 -39.95 -46.77 6.36
C LYS A 468 -39.79 -46.40 4.88
N ALA A 469 -39.20 -45.25 4.60
CA ALA A 469 -38.89 -44.84 3.23
C ALA A 469 -37.85 -45.76 2.58
N MET A 470 -36.83 -46.20 3.31
CA MET A 470 -35.81 -47.14 2.84
C MET A 470 -36.38 -48.53 2.57
N ARG A 471 -37.18 -49.07 3.49
CA ARG A 471 -37.86 -50.37 3.34
C ARG A 471 -38.90 -50.37 2.24
N SER A 472 -39.49 -49.22 1.89
CA SER A 472 -40.50 -49.14 0.81
C SER A 472 -39.92 -49.38 -0.59
N GLY A 473 -38.60 -49.21 -0.77
CA GLY A 473 -37.93 -49.38 -2.07
C GLY A 473 -38.39 -48.41 -3.18
N LYS A 474 -39.21 -47.41 -2.82
CA LYS A 474 -39.79 -46.46 -3.79
C LYS A 474 -38.76 -45.42 -4.28
N ILE A 475 -37.76 -45.09 -3.44
CA ILE A 475 -36.77 -44.07 -3.75
C ILE A 475 -35.51 -44.70 -4.32
N ASN A 476 -34.98 -45.74 -3.64
CA ASN A 476 -33.83 -46.51 -4.08
C ASN A 476 -33.97 -47.96 -3.60
N LYS A 477 -33.44 -48.93 -4.34
CA LYS A 477 -33.51 -50.36 -4.02
C LYS A 477 -32.26 -50.85 -3.26
N ASP A 478 -31.26 -50.02 -3.03
CA ASP A 478 -29.95 -50.41 -2.46
C ASP A 478 -30.08 -51.06 -1.06
N TYR A 479 -31.06 -50.61 -0.28
CA TYR A 479 -31.28 -51.10 1.10
C TYR A 479 -32.35 -52.17 1.26
N LEU A 480 -32.98 -52.63 0.16
CA LEU A 480 -34.06 -53.63 0.22
C LEU A 480 -33.61 -55.01 0.76
N SER A 481 -32.32 -55.34 0.57
CA SER A 481 -31.71 -56.59 1.02
C SER A 481 -30.81 -56.41 2.24
N SER A 482 -30.71 -55.22 2.82
CA SER A 482 -29.84 -54.94 3.95
C SER A 482 -30.43 -55.41 5.27
N LYS A 483 -29.58 -55.79 6.24
CA LYS A 483 -29.98 -56.24 7.58
C LYS A 483 -30.51 -55.05 8.40
N ASP A 484 -31.36 -55.29 9.37
CA ASP A 484 -31.98 -54.28 10.24
C ASP A 484 -30.97 -53.32 10.89
N PRO A 485 -29.82 -53.74 11.42
CA PRO A 485 -28.85 -52.81 12.00
C PRO A 485 -28.18 -51.89 10.95
N GLU A 486 -28.00 -52.36 9.71
CA GLU A 486 -27.45 -51.57 8.62
C GLU A 486 -28.43 -50.46 8.16
N ILE A 487 -29.73 -50.81 8.13
CA ILE A 487 -30.78 -49.82 7.80
C ILE A 487 -30.90 -48.75 8.89
N ALA A 488 -30.81 -49.14 10.17
CA ALA A 488 -30.90 -48.21 11.29
C ALA A 488 -29.74 -47.21 11.28
N THR A 489 -28.50 -47.69 11.07
CA THR A 489 -27.33 -46.78 10.98
C THR A 489 -27.35 -45.87 9.75
N ALA A 490 -27.81 -46.36 8.61
CA ALA A 490 -28.00 -45.58 7.41
C ALA A 490 -29.12 -44.54 7.57
N ALA A 491 -30.23 -44.92 8.22
CA ALA A 491 -31.33 -44.01 8.50
C ALA A 491 -30.96 -42.89 9.46
N GLU A 492 -30.17 -43.19 10.52
CA GLU A 492 -29.63 -42.18 11.43
C GLU A 492 -28.72 -41.19 10.69
N ARG A 493 -27.83 -41.67 9.84
CA ARG A 493 -26.94 -40.85 9.01
C ARG A 493 -27.74 -39.95 8.06
N ILE A 494 -28.69 -40.49 7.32
CA ILE A 494 -29.56 -39.77 6.39
C ILE A 494 -30.42 -38.73 7.14
N LEU A 495 -30.98 -39.11 8.29
CA LEU A 495 -31.73 -38.20 9.15
C LEU A 495 -30.86 -37.01 9.59
N GLY A 496 -29.64 -37.27 10.04
CA GLY A 496 -28.69 -36.22 10.41
C GLY A 496 -28.42 -35.25 9.26
N LYS A 497 -28.21 -35.76 8.06
CA LYS A 497 -28.05 -34.92 6.84
C LYS A 497 -29.31 -34.12 6.53
N ILE A 498 -30.51 -34.70 6.60
CA ILE A 498 -31.80 -34.01 6.38
C ILE A 498 -32.00 -32.91 7.42
N GLN A 499 -31.76 -33.22 8.70
CA GLN A 499 -31.87 -32.23 9.78
C GLN A 499 -30.92 -31.09 9.55
N THR A 500 -29.68 -31.35 9.17
CA THR A 500 -28.69 -30.27 8.85
C THR A 500 -29.19 -29.42 7.68
N VAL A 501 -29.65 -30.01 6.57
CA VAL A 501 -30.19 -29.28 5.43
C VAL A 501 -31.42 -28.44 5.80
N ASN A 502 -32.32 -28.95 6.65
CA ASN A 502 -33.54 -28.27 7.08
C ASN A 502 -33.27 -27.14 8.09
N THR A 503 -32.23 -27.30 8.93
CA THR A 503 -31.85 -26.31 9.97
C THR A 503 -30.83 -25.29 9.48
N GLU A 504 -30.16 -25.56 8.33
CA GLU A 504 -29.15 -24.65 7.77
C GLU A 504 -29.83 -23.42 7.16
N LYS A 505 -30.30 -22.56 8.05
CA LYS A 505 -30.90 -21.26 7.72
C LYS A 505 -30.15 -20.18 8.49
N MET A 506 -30.19 -18.97 7.95
CA MET A 506 -29.59 -17.81 8.61
C MET A 506 -30.11 -17.66 10.04
N GLN A 507 -29.19 -17.75 11.01
CA GLN A 507 -29.50 -17.67 12.43
C GLN A 507 -29.47 -16.21 12.90
N TRP A 508 -30.24 -15.85 13.92
CA TRP A 508 -30.31 -14.51 14.44
C TRP A 508 -28.95 -13.96 14.91
N PHE A 509 -28.08 -14.81 15.48
CA PHE A 509 -26.75 -14.40 15.94
C PHE A 509 -25.81 -14.05 14.78
N GLU A 510 -26.00 -14.61 13.58
CA GLU A 510 -25.24 -14.28 12.39
C GLU A 510 -25.57 -12.85 11.91
N PHE A 511 -26.80 -12.43 12.09
CA PHE A 511 -27.19 -11.05 11.88
C PHE A 511 -26.50 -10.11 12.87
N LEU A 512 -26.34 -10.54 14.14
CA LEU A 512 -25.55 -9.81 15.13
C LEU A 512 -24.07 -9.70 14.73
N ILE A 513 -23.49 -10.79 14.21
CA ILE A 513 -22.11 -10.77 13.70
C ILE A 513 -21.98 -9.75 12.56
N ALA A 514 -22.89 -9.76 11.60
CA ALA A 514 -22.92 -8.77 10.52
C ALA A 514 -23.05 -7.34 11.04
N MET A 515 -23.86 -7.12 12.09
CA MET A 515 -24.02 -5.83 12.74
C MET A 515 -22.74 -5.38 13.46
N VAL A 516 -22.06 -6.25 14.18
CA VAL A 516 -20.77 -5.96 14.82
C VAL A 516 -19.73 -5.60 13.79
N LEU A 517 -19.63 -6.34 12.67
CA LEU A 517 -18.74 -6.01 11.56
C LEU A 517 -19.06 -4.64 10.96
N ALA A 518 -20.33 -4.28 10.83
CA ALA A 518 -20.76 -2.96 10.36
C ALA A 518 -20.36 -1.85 11.34
N ILE A 519 -20.42 -2.07 12.66
CA ILE A 519 -19.97 -1.11 13.68
C ILE A 519 -18.45 -0.92 13.62
N ILE A 520 -17.69 -2.00 13.43
CA ILE A 520 -16.24 -1.94 13.22
C ILE A 520 -15.93 -1.13 11.95
N ALA A 521 -16.63 -1.39 10.86
CA ALA A 521 -16.51 -0.68 9.61
C ALA A 521 -16.85 0.81 9.74
N TYR A 522 -17.87 1.15 10.50
CA TYR A 522 -18.27 2.53 10.82
C TYR A 522 -17.16 3.30 11.55
N ASN A 523 -16.41 2.65 12.44
CA ASN A 523 -15.33 3.29 13.19
C ASN A 523 -13.98 3.30 12.42
N SER A 524 -13.81 2.47 11.41
CA SER A 524 -12.55 2.32 10.69
C SER A 524 -12.01 3.62 10.07
N PRO A 525 -12.81 4.56 9.49
CA PRO A 525 -12.29 5.82 8.97
C PRO A 525 -11.70 6.73 10.05
N ILE A 526 -12.28 6.72 11.26
CA ILE A 526 -11.72 7.49 12.39
C ILE A 526 -10.41 6.87 12.88
N TRP A 527 -10.34 5.55 12.99
CA TRP A 527 -9.09 4.87 13.35
C TRP A 527 -8.00 5.13 12.33
N LEU A 528 -8.34 5.09 11.05
CA LEU A 528 -7.43 5.44 9.97
C LEU A 528 -6.95 6.90 10.06
N LEU A 529 -7.86 7.83 10.36
CA LEU A 529 -7.53 9.24 10.55
C LEU A 529 -6.58 9.44 11.75
N LYS A 530 -6.85 8.79 12.89
CA LYS A 530 -5.96 8.81 14.06
C LYS A 530 -4.58 8.23 13.75
N PHE A 531 -4.54 7.14 12.98
CA PHE A 531 -3.30 6.53 12.54
C PHE A 531 -2.50 7.48 11.64
N GLN A 532 -3.16 8.15 10.68
CA GLN A 532 -2.55 9.16 9.83
C GLN A 532 -2.03 10.36 10.63
N ALA A 533 -2.82 10.87 11.59
CA ALA A 533 -2.39 11.95 12.47
C ALA A 533 -1.14 11.58 13.27
N LYS A 534 -1.06 10.33 13.76
CA LYS A 534 0.13 9.83 14.50
C LYS A 534 1.37 9.69 13.61
N MET A 535 1.18 9.24 12.36
CA MET A 535 2.30 9.17 11.41
C MET A 535 2.81 10.57 11.06
N ARG A 536 1.89 11.50 10.82
CA ARG A 536 2.24 12.87 10.47
C ARG A 536 2.95 13.64 11.61
N GLU A 537 2.61 13.36 12.87
CA GLU A 537 3.33 13.92 14.02
C GLU A 537 4.84 13.61 13.97
N MET A 538 5.21 12.43 13.50
CA MET A 538 6.62 12.05 13.31
C MET A 538 7.26 12.77 12.11
N GLU A 539 6.47 13.07 11.08
CA GLU A 539 6.95 13.79 9.89
C GLU A 539 7.07 15.30 10.15
N MET A 540 6.24 15.87 11.04
CA MET A 540 6.35 17.27 11.50
C MET A 540 7.70 17.54 12.17
N GLU A 541 8.20 16.61 12.97
CA GLU A 541 9.52 16.71 13.61
C GLU A 541 10.63 16.81 12.56
N ASP A 542 10.57 15.98 11.53
CA ASP A 542 11.54 15.97 10.44
C ASP A 542 11.52 17.27 9.62
N GLU A 543 10.31 17.79 9.29
CA GLU A 543 10.15 19.02 8.53
C GLU A 543 10.65 20.25 9.31
N VAL A 544 10.39 20.34 10.62
CA VAL A 544 10.91 21.44 11.45
C VAL A 544 12.43 21.38 11.57
N MET A 545 13.01 20.18 11.65
CA MET A 545 14.47 20.02 11.60
C MET A 545 15.06 20.51 10.28
N GLN A 546 14.35 20.28 9.16
CA GLN A 546 14.74 20.83 7.86
C GLN A 546 14.67 22.36 7.84
N PHE A 547 13.62 22.95 8.43
CA PHE A 547 13.52 24.40 8.55
C PHE A 547 14.70 25.01 9.32
N ASN A 548 15.12 24.39 10.42
CA ASN A 548 16.31 24.82 11.15
C ASN A 548 17.56 24.82 10.25
N THR A 549 17.72 23.80 9.42
CA THR A 549 18.86 23.75 8.48
C THR A 549 18.79 24.87 7.44
N ILE A 550 17.62 25.17 6.89
CA ILE A 550 17.40 26.26 5.94
C ILE A 550 17.72 27.61 6.60
N ILE A 551 17.23 27.84 7.80
CA ILE A 551 17.51 29.09 8.55
C ILE A 551 19.00 29.23 8.81
N LEU A 552 19.71 28.18 9.22
CA LEU A 552 21.16 28.17 9.41
C LEU A 552 21.94 28.50 8.14
N MET A 553 21.41 28.13 6.97
CA MET A 553 22.02 28.50 5.68
C MET A 553 21.81 29.98 5.34
N LEU A 554 20.60 30.49 5.58
CA LEU A 554 20.19 31.84 5.16
C LEU A 554 20.64 32.93 6.12
N MET A 555 20.66 32.70 7.44
CA MET A 555 20.90 33.75 8.44
C MET A 555 22.30 34.39 8.35
N LYS A 556 23.23 33.76 7.63
CA LYS A 556 24.60 34.28 7.41
C LYS A 556 24.77 35.00 6.08
N ILE A 557 23.75 34.98 5.21
CA ILE A 557 23.78 35.70 3.92
C ILE A 557 23.39 37.15 4.18
N GLU A 558 24.16 38.09 3.64
CA GLU A 558 23.85 39.50 3.75
C GLU A 558 22.51 39.84 3.07
N ARG A 559 21.78 40.81 3.64
CA ARG A 559 20.49 41.32 3.14
C ARG A 559 19.32 40.31 3.18
N VAL A 560 19.50 39.11 3.72
CA VAL A 560 18.39 38.25 3.99
C VAL A 560 17.54 38.81 5.12
N ASN A 561 16.26 38.99 4.90
CA ASN A 561 15.28 39.45 5.86
C ASN A 561 14.34 38.30 6.27
N VAL A 562 13.42 38.56 7.21
CA VAL A 562 12.46 37.55 7.70
C VAL A 562 11.51 37.10 6.58
N GLU A 563 11.16 37.98 5.65
CA GLU A 563 10.29 37.66 4.52
C GLU A 563 10.95 36.63 3.59
N ILE A 564 12.20 36.83 3.20
CA ILE A 564 12.95 35.83 2.41
C ILE A 564 13.02 34.49 3.12
N ILE A 565 13.26 34.49 4.44
CA ILE A 565 13.25 33.23 5.22
C ILE A 565 11.89 32.56 5.14
N LEU A 566 10.79 33.29 5.34
CA LEU A 566 9.42 32.73 5.27
C LEU A 566 9.10 32.18 3.89
N GLU A 567 9.47 32.88 2.80
CA GLU A 567 9.33 32.39 1.44
C GLU A 567 10.09 31.06 1.21
N TRP A 568 11.32 31.00 1.72
CA TRP A 568 12.10 29.78 1.66
C TRP A 568 11.43 28.67 2.46
N LEU A 569 10.97 28.93 3.67
CA LEU A 569 10.23 27.95 4.45
C LEU A 569 8.95 27.49 3.72
N GLU A 570 8.23 28.40 3.05
CA GLU A 570 7.06 28.06 2.23
C GLU A 570 7.40 27.10 1.08
N ARG A 571 8.51 27.37 0.37
CA ARG A 571 8.97 26.55 -0.77
C ARG A 571 9.30 25.12 -0.37
N TYR A 572 9.81 24.95 0.86
CA TYR A 572 10.20 23.63 1.40
C TYR A 572 9.13 22.97 2.26
N ALA A 573 8.17 23.75 2.72
CA ALA A 573 7.08 23.24 3.53
C ALA A 573 6.21 22.24 2.75
N ASN A 574 5.94 21.12 3.39
CA ASN A 574 4.99 20.13 2.93
C ASN A 574 3.79 20.08 3.87
N ILE A 575 4.05 19.82 5.13
CA ILE A 575 3.05 19.69 6.19
C ILE A 575 2.54 21.07 6.61
N PHE A 576 3.46 22.01 6.76
CA PHE A 576 3.17 23.38 7.19
C PHE A 576 2.99 24.35 6.02
N LYS A 577 2.90 23.86 4.79
CA LYS A 577 2.80 24.71 3.60
C LYS A 577 1.62 25.70 3.66
N GLU A 578 0.43 25.22 4.01
CA GLU A 578 -0.77 26.06 4.02
C GLU A 578 -0.71 27.19 5.06
N PRO A 579 -0.35 26.96 6.35
CA PRO A 579 -0.20 28.04 7.30
C PRO A 579 0.96 29.00 6.97
N ILE A 580 2.10 28.49 6.49
CA ILE A 580 3.24 29.34 6.11
C ILE A 580 2.89 30.18 4.87
N SER A 581 2.27 29.61 3.84
CA SER A 581 1.81 30.35 2.65
C SER A 581 0.83 31.47 3.00
N LYS A 582 -0.06 31.22 3.96
CA LYS A 582 -0.98 32.24 4.46
C LYS A 582 -0.23 33.37 5.19
N CYS A 583 0.82 33.04 5.94
CA CYS A 583 1.67 34.00 6.60
C CYS A 583 2.44 34.87 5.58
N VAL A 584 3.07 34.28 4.58
CA VAL A 584 3.79 34.97 3.51
C VAL A 584 2.86 35.93 2.78
N ASN A 585 1.67 35.50 2.38
CA ASN A 585 0.69 36.33 1.68
C ASN A 585 0.19 37.53 2.51
N ASN A 586 0.20 37.45 3.84
CA ASN A 586 -0.25 38.51 4.74
C ASN A 586 0.91 39.35 5.29
N TYR A 587 2.16 38.96 5.03
CA TYR A 587 3.35 39.57 5.65
C TYR A 587 3.51 41.03 5.34
N GLU A 588 3.31 41.43 4.09
CA GLU A 588 3.37 42.86 3.66
C GLU A 588 2.31 43.73 4.37
N SER A 589 1.16 43.14 4.75
CA SER A 589 0.08 43.88 5.42
C SER A 589 0.37 44.11 6.90
N GLY A 590 1.26 43.34 7.52
CA GLY A 590 1.66 43.45 8.92
C GLY A 590 2.50 42.22 9.31
N ALA A 591 3.83 42.42 9.35
CA ALA A 591 4.76 41.30 9.58
C ALA A 591 4.57 40.60 10.92
N TRP A 592 4.38 41.39 12.02
CA TRP A 592 4.21 40.85 13.35
C TRP A 592 2.87 40.09 13.51
N GLU A 593 1.79 40.69 13.00
CA GLU A 593 0.44 40.11 13.02
C GLU A 593 0.34 38.81 12.20
N ALA A 594 1.02 38.80 11.04
CA ALA A 594 1.08 37.61 10.18
C ALA A 594 1.77 36.44 10.88
N LEU A 595 2.88 36.68 11.58
CA LEU A 595 3.59 35.70 12.39
C LEU A 595 2.78 35.26 13.61
N GLU A 596 2.05 36.17 14.30
CA GLU A 596 1.18 35.81 15.41
C GLU A 596 0.03 34.88 14.93
N GLN A 597 -0.56 35.19 13.78
CA GLN A 597 -1.57 34.36 13.17
C GLN A 597 -1.01 32.96 12.78
N LEU A 598 0.24 32.88 12.32
CA LEU A 598 0.91 31.61 12.07
C LEU A 598 1.04 30.77 13.35
N LYS A 599 1.33 31.38 14.51
CA LYS A 599 1.38 30.69 15.80
C LYS A 599 0.01 30.13 16.21
N GLU A 600 -1.08 30.86 15.93
CA GLU A 600 -2.44 30.37 16.18
C GLU A 600 -2.87 29.23 15.24
N ASP A 601 -2.46 29.31 13.97
CA ASP A 601 -2.80 28.31 12.97
C ASP A 601 -2.03 26.98 13.18
N VAL A 602 -0.86 27.04 13.85
CA VAL A 602 0.02 25.87 14.09
C VAL A 602 -0.07 25.41 15.55
N THR A 603 -0.24 24.12 15.76
CA THR A 603 -0.30 23.50 17.11
C THR A 603 1.00 22.84 17.54
N TYR A 604 2.03 22.83 16.68
CA TYR A 604 3.29 22.11 16.88
C TYR A 604 4.35 23.03 17.52
N GLN A 605 4.65 22.79 18.79
CA GLN A 605 5.52 23.66 19.62
C GLN A 605 6.91 23.95 19.03
N PRO A 606 7.63 22.99 18.42
CA PRO A 606 8.93 23.31 17.84
C PRO A 606 8.86 24.32 16.70
N LEU A 607 7.80 24.33 15.88
CA LEU A 607 7.62 25.34 14.85
C LEU A 607 7.25 26.71 15.46
N ILE A 608 6.43 26.72 16.52
CA ILE A 608 6.09 27.97 17.24
C ILE A 608 7.34 28.67 17.73
N ARG A 609 8.36 27.96 18.25
CA ARG A 609 9.65 28.56 18.67
C ARG A 609 10.38 29.23 17.50
N ILE A 610 10.40 28.59 16.32
CA ILE A 610 10.99 29.22 15.12
C ILE A 610 10.25 30.53 14.81
N VAL A 611 8.92 30.53 14.86
CA VAL A 611 8.11 31.73 14.59
C VAL A 611 8.38 32.81 15.64
N GLU A 612 8.56 32.46 16.91
CA GLU A 612 8.93 33.42 17.98
C GLU A 612 10.31 34.05 17.72
N SER A 613 11.30 33.27 17.25
CA SER A 613 12.60 33.83 16.84
C SER A 613 12.48 34.75 15.60
N LEU A 614 11.59 34.38 14.64
CA LEU A 614 11.31 35.28 13.50
C LEU A 614 10.61 36.56 13.95
N GLN A 615 9.68 36.52 14.92
CA GLN A 615 9.06 37.70 15.49
C GLN A 615 10.11 38.61 16.16
N ALA A 616 11.04 38.05 16.93
CA ALA A 616 12.13 38.82 17.53
C ALA A 616 13.01 39.51 16.47
N ALA A 617 13.23 38.83 15.33
CA ALA A 617 13.98 39.44 14.22
C ALA A 617 13.22 40.59 13.52
N VAL A 618 11.87 40.54 13.48
CA VAL A 618 11.04 41.65 13.02
C VAL A 618 11.12 42.86 13.96
N GLU A 619 11.27 42.65 15.27
CA GLU A 619 11.39 43.68 16.32
C GLU A 619 12.81 44.33 16.41
N LYS A 620 13.66 44.19 15.41
CA LYS A 620 15.00 44.80 15.27
C LYS A 620 16.16 44.02 15.89
N ILE A 621 15.99 42.77 16.25
CA ILE A 621 17.11 41.89 16.59
C ILE A 621 17.71 41.34 15.27
N PRO A 622 19.01 41.41 15.04
CA PRO A 622 19.62 40.77 13.88
C PRO A 622 19.22 39.29 13.80
N ILE A 623 18.95 38.82 12.58
CA ILE A 623 18.51 37.40 12.38
C ILE A 623 19.52 36.44 12.98
N ALA A 624 20.83 36.69 12.82
CA ALA A 624 21.87 35.87 13.39
C ALA A 624 21.81 35.78 14.91
N ASP A 625 21.41 36.86 15.60
CA ASP A 625 21.26 36.89 17.06
C ASP A 625 19.95 36.28 17.52
N ALA A 626 18.88 36.42 16.72
CA ALA A 626 17.57 35.77 17.00
C ALA A 626 17.64 34.23 16.89
N PHE A 627 18.62 33.73 16.16
CA PHE A 627 18.87 32.30 15.97
C PHE A 627 20.25 31.85 16.45
N ASP A 628 20.87 32.60 17.40
CA ASP A 628 22.20 32.31 17.94
C ASP A 628 22.29 30.88 18.55
N GLU A 629 21.24 30.42 19.20
CA GLU A 629 21.16 29.05 19.73
C GLU A 629 21.34 28.00 18.62
N LEU A 630 20.76 28.21 17.42
CA LEU A 630 20.90 27.30 16.30
C LEU A 630 22.34 27.23 15.74
N ASP A 631 23.04 28.36 15.73
CA ASP A 631 24.44 28.43 15.22
C ASP A 631 25.42 27.81 16.22
N THR A 632 25.22 28.12 17.49
CA THR A 632 26.06 27.63 18.59
C THR A 632 25.94 26.09 18.76
N GLU A 633 24.73 25.57 18.58
CA GLU A 633 24.45 24.14 18.76
C GLU A 633 24.34 23.38 17.41
N ARG A 634 24.92 23.91 16.34
CA ARG A 634 24.77 23.35 14.98
C ARG A 634 25.10 21.86 14.89
N GLU A 635 26.23 21.41 15.44
CA GLU A 635 26.64 20.01 15.44
C GLU A 635 25.64 19.15 16.25
N TYR A 636 25.16 19.69 17.37
CA TYR A 636 24.12 19.04 18.16
C TYR A 636 22.81 18.87 17.39
N TYR A 637 22.37 19.90 16.64
CA TYR A 637 21.15 19.79 15.83
C TYR A 637 21.28 18.80 14.67
N GLN A 638 22.45 18.69 14.05
CA GLN A 638 22.72 17.69 13.01
C GLN A 638 22.70 16.26 13.59
N GLU A 639 23.32 16.07 14.75
CA GLU A 639 23.33 14.76 15.42
C GLU A 639 21.92 14.39 15.94
N LYS A 640 21.20 15.36 16.50
CA LYS A 640 19.80 15.21 16.91
C LYS A 640 18.88 14.85 15.73
N ARG A 641 19.09 15.41 14.56
CA ARG A 641 18.36 15.02 13.35
C ARG A 641 18.63 13.58 12.94
N LYS A 642 19.89 13.16 12.95
CA LYS A 642 20.25 11.77 12.68
C LYS A 642 19.59 10.82 13.69
N GLU A 643 19.62 11.15 14.97
CA GLU A 643 18.97 10.38 16.03
C GLU A 643 17.43 10.36 15.86
N SER A 644 16.81 11.50 15.53
CA SER A 644 15.37 11.61 15.27
C SER A 644 14.95 10.71 14.10
N ASN A 645 15.71 10.71 13.00
CA ASN A 645 15.50 9.81 11.88
C ASN A 645 15.62 8.32 12.28
N GLU A 646 16.60 7.96 13.08
CA GLU A 646 16.74 6.60 13.58
C GLU A 646 15.58 6.19 14.50
N ARG A 647 15.14 7.07 15.38
CA ARG A 647 13.95 6.87 16.23
C ARG A 647 12.67 6.72 15.39
N LEU A 648 12.50 7.53 14.35
CA LEU A 648 11.37 7.44 13.42
C LEU A 648 11.36 6.09 12.72
N ILE A 649 12.50 5.67 12.15
CA ILE A 649 12.65 4.37 11.49
C ILE A 649 12.34 3.22 12.47
N ALA A 650 12.88 3.29 13.70
CA ALA A 650 12.65 2.29 14.72
C ALA A 650 11.16 2.22 15.14
N LYS A 651 10.50 3.37 15.35
CA LYS A 651 9.07 3.44 15.70
C LYS A 651 8.20 2.92 14.55
N LYS A 652 8.42 3.40 13.31
CA LYS A 652 7.73 2.89 12.12
C LYS A 652 7.97 1.38 11.96
N GLY A 653 9.21 0.92 12.12
CA GLY A 653 9.59 -0.49 12.03
C GLY A 653 8.93 -1.37 13.09
N LYS A 654 8.84 -0.91 14.34
CA LYS A 654 8.14 -1.64 15.42
C LYS A 654 6.65 -1.82 15.12
N ILE A 655 5.97 -0.76 14.69
CA ILE A 655 4.57 -0.81 14.30
C ILE A 655 4.41 -1.70 13.07
N GLY A 656 5.28 -1.56 12.07
CA GLY A 656 5.28 -2.37 10.86
C GLY A 656 5.46 -3.86 11.14
N LYS A 657 6.38 -4.24 12.05
CA LYS A 657 6.55 -5.63 12.49
C LYS A 657 5.28 -6.18 13.13
N ALA A 658 4.66 -5.45 14.07
CA ALA A 658 3.44 -5.89 14.72
C ALA A 658 2.30 -6.12 13.69
N ILE A 659 2.15 -5.22 12.73
CA ILE A 659 1.15 -5.32 11.66
C ILE A 659 1.51 -6.45 10.68
N GLY A 660 2.77 -6.53 10.22
CA GLY A 660 3.20 -7.51 9.22
C GLY A 660 3.13 -8.96 9.70
N PHE A 661 3.37 -9.23 10.99
CA PHE A 661 3.27 -10.57 11.57
C PHE A 661 1.84 -10.97 11.98
N ALA A 662 0.89 -10.04 12.08
CA ALA A 662 -0.48 -10.34 12.50
C ALA A 662 -1.16 -11.43 11.63
N PRO A 663 -1.08 -11.43 10.28
CA PRO A 663 -1.65 -12.49 9.45
C PRO A 663 -1.02 -13.86 9.74
N MET A 664 0.28 -13.91 10.03
CA MET A 664 0.98 -15.16 10.35
C MET A 664 0.50 -15.75 11.67
N VAL A 665 0.29 -14.90 12.68
CA VAL A 665 -0.29 -15.34 13.97
C VAL A 665 -1.70 -15.90 13.77
N ILE A 666 -2.54 -15.25 12.99
CA ILE A 666 -3.90 -15.72 12.71
C ILE A 666 -3.88 -17.03 11.93
N LEU A 667 -2.97 -17.20 10.97
CA LEU A 667 -2.83 -18.45 10.23
C LEU A 667 -2.46 -19.61 11.18
N PHE A 668 -1.38 -19.47 11.96
CA PHE A 668 -0.92 -20.56 12.79
C PHE A 668 -1.81 -20.79 14.01
N VAL A 669 -2.19 -19.75 14.72
CA VAL A 669 -3.01 -19.90 15.93
C VAL A 669 -4.49 -20.10 15.56
N GLY A 670 -5.06 -19.22 14.76
CA GLY A 670 -6.50 -19.22 14.47
C GLY A 670 -6.93 -20.31 13.48
N TYR A 671 -6.12 -20.57 12.45
CA TYR A 671 -6.50 -21.49 11.38
C TYR A 671 -5.96 -22.93 11.59
N LEU A 672 -4.81 -23.11 12.26
CA LEU A 672 -4.21 -24.41 12.47
C LEU A 672 -4.40 -24.91 13.92
N ILE A 673 -3.86 -24.19 14.94
CA ILE A 673 -3.77 -24.71 16.31
C ILE A 673 -5.15 -24.78 16.97
N VAL A 674 -5.92 -23.71 16.94
CA VAL A 674 -7.23 -23.65 17.62
C VAL A 674 -8.19 -24.71 17.10
N PRO A 675 -8.40 -24.87 15.78
CA PRO A 675 -9.27 -25.94 15.27
C PRO A 675 -8.77 -27.33 15.63
N LEU A 676 -7.47 -27.59 15.51
CA LEU A 676 -6.88 -28.91 15.79
C LEU A 676 -7.05 -29.30 17.25
N VAL A 677 -6.80 -28.39 18.19
CA VAL A 677 -6.94 -28.64 19.62
C VAL A 677 -8.40 -28.74 20.02
N PHE A 678 -9.25 -27.79 19.59
CA PHE A 678 -10.66 -27.76 19.98
C PHE A 678 -11.43 -28.97 19.44
N ILE A 679 -11.26 -29.28 18.15
CA ILE A 679 -11.96 -30.43 17.53
C ILE A 679 -11.37 -31.74 18.01
N GLY A 680 -10.06 -31.82 18.24
CA GLY A 680 -9.41 -32.98 18.82
C GLY A 680 -9.95 -33.32 20.20
N LEU A 681 -10.10 -32.30 21.07
CA LEU A 681 -10.70 -32.50 22.40
C LEU A 681 -12.17 -32.91 22.32
N THR A 682 -12.98 -32.30 21.46
CA THR A 682 -14.38 -32.65 21.29
C THR A 682 -14.55 -34.05 20.71
N SER A 683 -13.72 -34.46 19.74
CA SER A 683 -13.71 -35.80 19.17
C SER A 683 -13.30 -36.87 20.20
N MET A 684 -12.31 -36.56 21.06
CA MET A 684 -11.94 -37.47 22.17
C MET A 684 -13.08 -37.64 23.17
N THR A 685 -13.76 -36.56 23.58
CA THR A 685 -14.91 -36.67 24.51
C THR A 685 -16.06 -37.49 23.91
N GLN A 686 -16.41 -37.30 22.66
CA GLN A 686 -17.43 -38.08 21.96
C GLN A 686 -17.06 -39.58 21.87
N THR A 687 -15.78 -39.87 21.62
CA THR A 687 -15.30 -41.27 21.58
C THR A 687 -15.37 -41.90 22.97
N PHE A 688 -15.02 -41.20 24.04
CA PHE A 688 -15.17 -41.71 25.42
C PHE A 688 -16.63 -41.94 25.79
N ASP A 689 -17.53 -41.02 25.43
CA ASP A 689 -18.97 -41.17 25.69
C ASP A 689 -19.58 -42.38 24.93
N SER A 690 -19.15 -42.57 23.69
CA SER A 690 -19.59 -43.75 22.89
C SER A 690 -19.04 -45.07 23.44
N MET A 691 -17.80 -45.12 23.96
CA MET A 691 -17.25 -46.29 24.62
C MET A 691 -17.97 -46.61 25.93
N THR A 692 -18.32 -45.57 26.72
CA THR A 692 -19.09 -45.78 27.99
C THR A 692 -20.52 -46.19 27.75
N THR A 693 -21.14 -45.83 26.65
CA THR A 693 -22.47 -46.31 26.25
C THR A 693 -22.45 -47.72 25.68
N MET A 694 -21.35 -48.20 25.07
CA MET A 694 -21.19 -49.57 24.63
C MET A 694 -20.88 -50.56 25.77
N GLN A 695 -20.40 -50.07 26.91
CA GLN A 695 -20.16 -50.91 28.11
C GLN A 695 -21.38 -51.03 29.03
N LYS A 696 -22.43 -50.28 28.81
CA LYS A 696 -23.76 -50.46 29.45
C LYS A 696 -24.69 -51.27 28.57
#